data_d6c100acb0b6a94ff38d1605b68d3702
#
_entry.id   d6c100acb0b6a94ff38d1605b68d3702
#
_cell.length_a   1.000
_cell.length_b   1.000
_cell.length_c   1.000
_cell.angle_alpha   90.00
_cell.angle_beta   90.00
_cell.angle_gamma   90.00
#
_symmetry.space_group_name_H-M   'P 1'
#
loop_
_entity.id
_entity.type
_entity.pdbx_description
1 polymer ?
#
loop_
_entity_poly.entity_id
_entity_poly.type
_entity_poly.pdbx_seq_one_letter_code
_entity_poly.pdbx_strand_id
1 'polypeptide(L)'
;MLIHCIMEIIVKLFNYLYDKISFNDVNCLVSIQSLGGEQMDKLLWINLIAFLLVTAYGLFLFVQVVRTRIAYIKLGKKGEYDRQFKERLQDVWTYVFGQKKLLKDKKSGIIHVMMFYGFILVQFGAIDFIWKGINPNSHLPLGFLYPGFKFFQEIVTLTILVAVIWAFYRRYIEKLVRLKRGFKAGLVLIFIGTLMLSVLLGNGAMLVWHGAELTWTEPVASGIAVLFGWMSPTVAATVFYVMWWVHLIALLVFLVYVPQSKHAHLIAGPANVFFNQDKQHGKLKKIDFDFDEDSDEEPTFGVGKIEDLDQLQLLDLYACVECGRCTNVCPASGTGKMLSPMDLIIKLRDHLTEKGAAITGKTAWVPSYAFASTTANQAAADTNGSLAQQVLNKQLIGDVITEEELWACTTCRNCEDQCPVMNQHVDTIIDLRRYLVLTEGRMDPEAQRAMMNIERQGNPWGLSKKERENWREADETLRVPTVKELQKEGEEFEYLFWVGSMGSYDNRSQKIAMAFARLMNKAGIKFAILGNKERNSGDTARRLGNEFLFQELVEKNIKEFEKAGVKKIVTIDPHAYNIFKNEYPDFGFEGEVYHHTELLAKWLDEGLLKPVHPINEKITYHDSCYLGRYNDVYDPPRYILESIPGVEYVEIERNRENGMCCGAGGGLMWMEETTGNRINVARTEQALAVAPNTISSACPYCLTMLSDGTKAKEVDDQVVTQDVAEVLERSIFGEPAKVEQTA
;
A
#
# COMPACT_ATOMS: atom_id res chain seq x y z
N MET A 1 0.31 -3.10 -25.60
CA MET A 1 -0.92 -2.42 -26.09
C MET A 1 -0.92 -0.92 -25.78
N LEU A 2 -0.79 -0.48 -24.53
CA LEU A 2 -0.79 0.95 -24.18
C LEU A 2 0.38 1.73 -24.79
N ILE A 3 1.61 1.18 -24.76
CA ILE A 3 2.80 1.77 -25.37
C ILE A 3 2.68 1.81 -26.90
N HIS A 4 2.07 0.81 -27.51
CA HIS A 4 1.80 0.79 -28.94
C HIS A 4 0.75 1.85 -29.32
N CYS A 5 -0.28 2.02 -28.49
CA CYS A 5 -1.31 3.05 -28.66
C CYS A 5 -0.74 4.47 -28.45
N ILE A 6 0.14 4.67 -27.46
CA ILE A 6 0.83 5.95 -27.22
C ILE A 6 1.78 6.26 -28.37
N MET A 7 2.53 5.29 -28.87
CA MET A 7 3.42 5.46 -30.03
C MET A 7 2.62 5.71 -31.30
N GLU A 8 1.50 5.02 -31.52
CA GLU A 8 0.60 5.34 -32.65
C GLU A 8 -0.01 6.73 -32.56
N ILE A 9 -0.41 7.17 -31.34
CA ILE A 9 -0.91 8.52 -31.12
C ILE A 9 0.17 9.56 -31.40
N ILE A 10 1.41 9.33 -30.93
CA ILE A 10 2.55 10.22 -31.17
C ILE A 10 2.89 10.25 -32.67
N VAL A 11 2.91 9.11 -33.35
CA VAL A 11 3.16 9.05 -34.80
C VAL A 11 2.04 9.67 -35.60
N LYS A 12 0.77 9.47 -35.21
CA LYS A 12 -0.40 10.11 -35.85
C LYS A 12 -0.42 11.62 -35.60
N LEU A 13 -0.05 12.07 -34.38
CA LEU A 13 0.11 13.49 -34.07
C LEU A 13 1.24 14.12 -34.87
N PHE A 14 2.37 13.41 -35.02
CA PHE A 14 3.52 13.86 -35.82
C PHE A 14 3.17 13.96 -37.31
N ASN A 15 2.47 12.95 -37.85
CA ASN A 15 2.00 12.98 -39.25
C ASN A 15 0.90 14.04 -39.46
N TYR A 16 -0.02 14.21 -38.51
CA TYR A 16 -1.03 15.28 -38.56
C TYR A 16 -0.40 16.68 -38.50
N LEU A 17 0.62 16.89 -37.67
CA LEU A 17 1.37 18.13 -37.60
C LEU A 17 2.23 18.34 -38.87
N TYR A 18 2.78 17.29 -39.44
CA TYR A 18 3.56 17.33 -40.68
C TYR A 18 2.67 17.70 -41.87
N ASP A 19 1.47 17.13 -42.01
CA ASP A 19 0.51 17.44 -43.09
C ASP A 19 -0.13 18.81 -42.95
N LYS A 20 -0.19 19.39 -41.76
CA LYS A 20 -0.72 20.75 -41.52
C LYS A 20 0.34 21.86 -41.65
N ILE A 21 1.62 21.54 -41.61
CA ILE A 21 2.70 22.48 -41.87
C ILE A 21 2.83 22.64 -43.40
N SER A 22 1.87 23.38 -43.96
CA SER A 22 1.97 23.83 -45.37
C SER A 22 3.18 24.74 -45.51
N PHE A 23 4.10 24.36 -46.36
CA PHE A 23 5.31 25.13 -46.72
C PHE A 23 5.04 26.51 -47.33
N ASN A 24 3.77 26.96 -47.38
CA ASN A 24 3.36 28.24 -47.98
C ASN A 24 3.45 29.45 -47.05
N ASP A 25 3.69 29.28 -45.75
CA ASP A 25 3.83 30.42 -44.80
C ASP A 25 5.31 30.92 -44.72
N VAL A 26 6.16 30.51 -45.59
CA VAL A 26 7.60 30.92 -45.66
C VAL A 26 7.73 32.41 -46.07
N ASN A 27 6.67 33.08 -46.54
CA ASN A 27 6.73 34.46 -47.00
C ASN A 27 6.58 35.55 -45.91
N CYS A 28 6.47 35.18 -44.60
CA CYS A 28 6.51 36.14 -43.50
C CYS A 28 7.90 36.42 -42.90
N LEU A 29 8.97 35.95 -43.58
CA LEU A 29 10.37 36.09 -43.14
C LEU A 29 11.09 37.36 -43.63
N VAL A 30 10.36 38.34 -44.13
CA VAL A 30 10.97 39.54 -44.74
C VAL A 30 10.71 40.78 -43.88
N SER A 31 11.26 40.85 -42.67
CA SER A 31 11.52 42.11 -41.95
C SER A 31 12.44 41.98 -40.74
N ILE A 32 13.58 41.33 -40.89
CA ILE A 32 14.69 41.47 -39.93
C ILE A 32 15.90 42.06 -40.69
N GLN A 33 15.81 43.34 -40.91
CA GLN A 33 16.95 44.14 -41.42
C GLN A 33 17.73 44.69 -40.23
N SER A 34 18.74 43.96 -39.71
CA SER A 34 19.94 44.58 -39.10
C SER A 34 21.06 43.58 -38.72
N LEU A 35 20.92 42.28 -38.93
CA LEU A 35 22.05 41.33 -38.91
C LEU A 35 21.87 40.46 -40.16
N GLY A 36 22.87 40.35 -41.05
CA GLY A 36 22.76 39.74 -42.34
C GLY A 36 21.88 38.50 -42.38
N GLY A 37 20.71 38.58 -42.98
CA GLY A 37 19.61 37.56 -42.93
C GLY A 37 20.06 36.13 -43.21
N GLU A 38 21.05 35.97 -44.10
CA GLU A 38 21.64 34.68 -44.45
C GLU A 38 22.39 33.97 -43.30
N GLN A 39 23.01 34.72 -42.37
CA GLN A 39 23.66 34.13 -41.18
C GLN A 39 22.68 33.71 -40.10
N MET A 40 21.60 34.45 -39.93
CA MET A 40 20.53 34.12 -38.97
C MET A 40 19.80 32.85 -39.40
N ASP A 41 19.48 32.71 -40.68
CA ASP A 41 18.85 31.51 -41.23
C ASP A 41 19.73 30.27 -41.07
N LYS A 42 21.02 30.39 -41.30
CA LYS A 42 21.98 29.30 -41.08
C LYS A 42 22.04 28.85 -39.61
N LEU A 43 22.02 29.79 -38.66
CA LEU A 43 22.03 29.48 -37.22
C LEU A 43 20.73 28.80 -36.78
N LEU A 44 19.56 29.21 -37.29
CA LEU A 44 18.28 28.58 -37.01
C LEU A 44 18.21 27.13 -37.52
N TRP A 45 18.74 26.88 -38.76
CA TRP A 45 18.84 25.51 -39.27
C TRP A 45 19.77 24.63 -38.45
N ILE A 46 20.94 25.15 -38.02
CA ILE A 46 21.86 24.43 -37.14
C ILE A 46 21.15 24.10 -35.80
N ASN A 47 20.45 25.07 -35.23
CA ASN A 47 19.67 24.89 -33.99
C ASN A 47 18.60 23.80 -34.14
N LEU A 48 17.84 23.82 -35.25
CA LEU A 48 16.82 22.83 -35.55
C LEU A 48 17.41 21.43 -35.71
N ILE A 49 18.50 21.27 -36.43
CA ILE A 49 19.16 19.97 -36.60
C ILE A 49 19.69 19.46 -35.26
N ALA A 50 20.33 20.31 -34.45
CA ALA A 50 20.82 19.96 -33.12
C ALA A 50 19.67 19.56 -32.21
N PHE A 51 18.55 20.30 -32.21
CA PHE A 51 17.33 19.98 -31.48
C PHE A 51 16.80 18.60 -31.84
N LEU A 52 16.66 18.30 -33.14
CA LEU A 52 16.16 17.01 -33.61
C LEU A 52 17.04 15.84 -33.16
N LEU A 53 18.39 16.01 -33.33
CA LEU A 53 19.34 14.97 -32.92
C LEU A 53 19.35 14.70 -31.42
N VAL A 54 19.39 15.76 -30.61
CA VAL A 54 19.39 15.63 -29.13
C VAL A 54 18.06 15.05 -28.62
N THR A 55 16.95 15.48 -29.20
CA THR A 55 15.63 14.96 -28.86
C THR A 55 15.48 13.49 -29.24
N ALA A 56 15.88 13.12 -30.48
CA ALA A 56 15.86 11.74 -30.95
C ALA A 56 16.72 10.82 -30.05
N TYR A 57 17.91 11.29 -29.68
CA TYR A 57 18.79 10.55 -28.78
C TYR A 57 18.19 10.39 -27.39
N GLY A 58 17.63 11.45 -26.79
CA GLY A 58 16.97 11.38 -25.49
C GLY A 58 15.78 10.43 -25.48
N LEU A 59 14.93 10.47 -26.52
CA LEU A 59 13.81 9.54 -26.70
C LEU A 59 14.28 8.09 -26.91
N PHE A 60 15.35 7.88 -27.69
CA PHE A 60 15.96 6.55 -27.83
C PHE A 60 16.38 5.97 -26.47
N LEU A 61 17.10 6.75 -25.66
CA LEU A 61 17.50 6.33 -24.32
C LEU A 61 16.30 6.03 -23.42
N PHE A 62 15.28 6.89 -23.43
CA PHE A 62 14.05 6.66 -22.66
C PHE A 62 13.36 5.34 -23.03
N VAL A 63 13.18 5.10 -24.34
CA VAL A 63 12.58 3.84 -24.84
C VAL A 63 13.41 2.63 -24.42
N GLN A 64 14.74 2.74 -24.47
CA GLN A 64 15.64 1.68 -24.03
C GLN A 64 15.44 1.35 -22.55
N VAL A 65 15.37 2.36 -21.67
CA VAL A 65 15.12 2.15 -20.24
C VAL A 65 13.78 1.47 -19.99
N VAL A 66 12.71 1.97 -20.59
CA VAL A 66 11.36 1.39 -20.41
C VAL A 66 11.31 -0.06 -20.89
N ARG A 67 11.88 -0.36 -22.06
CA ARG A 67 11.99 -1.74 -22.58
C ARG A 67 12.76 -2.66 -21.64
N THR A 68 13.82 -2.14 -21.02
CA THR A 68 14.62 -2.91 -20.05
C THR A 68 13.80 -3.22 -18.81
N ARG A 69 13.08 -2.24 -18.22
CA ARG A 69 12.22 -2.46 -17.05
C ARG A 69 11.10 -3.46 -17.36
N ILE A 70 10.46 -3.35 -18.52
CA ILE A 70 9.45 -4.33 -18.96
C ILE A 70 10.06 -5.73 -19.11
N ALA A 71 11.29 -5.86 -19.60
CA ALA A 71 11.95 -7.15 -19.71
C ALA A 71 12.20 -7.78 -18.34
N TYR A 72 12.56 -7.00 -17.31
CA TYR A 72 12.75 -7.48 -15.95
C TYR A 72 11.44 -7.92 -15.31
N ILE A 73 10.35 -7.14 -15.48
CA ILE A 73 9.02 -7.53 -15.02
C ILE A 73 8.54 -8.84 -15.67
N LYS A 74 8.89 -9.06 -16.93
CA LYS A 74 8.51 -10.29 -17.65
C LYS A 74 9.26 -11.54 -17.20
N LEU A 75 10.26 -11.44 -16.33
CA LEU A 75 10.89 -12.60 -15.70
C LEU A 75 9.95 -13.31 -14.72
N GLY A 76 9.03 -12.58 -14.12
CA GLY A 76 8.06 -13.13 -13.19
C GLY A 76 6.97 -13.98 -13.86
N LYS A 77 6.31 -14.79 -13.03
CA LYS A 77 5.17 -15.64 -13.44
C LYS A 77 4.03 -14.77 -13.98
N LYS A 78 3.24 -15.31 -14.90
CA LYS A 78 2.06 -14.58 -15.40
C LYS A 78 1.04 -14.45 -14.28
N GLY A 79 0.64 -13.21 -13.98
CA GLY A 79 -0.46 -12.94 -13.07
C GLY A 79 -1.82 -13.17 -13.71
N GLU A 80 -2.80 -13.56 -12.93
CA GLU A 80 -4.19 -13.65 -13.36
C GLU A 80 -4.87 -12.28 -13.26
N TYR A 81 -5.73 -11.98 -14.24
CA TYR A 81 -6.45 -10.70 -14.33
C TYR A 81 -7.96 -10.98 -14.27
N ASP A 82 -8.53 -10.91 -13.08
CA ASP A 82 -9.94 -11.23 -12.86
C ASP A 82 -10.84 -9.98 -12.76
N ARG A 83 -10.29 -8.79 -12.47
CA ARG A 83 -11.09 -7.57 -12.32
C ARG A 83 -11.57 -6.99 -13.64
N GLN A 84 -12.81 -6.47 -13.65
CA GLN A 84 -13.41 -5.82 -14.82
C GLN A 84 -12.67 -4.52 -15.16
N PHE A 85 -12.56 -4.21 -16.46
CA PHE A 85 -11.89 -3.00 -16.96
C PHE A 85 -12.45 -1.70 -16.36
N LYS A 86 -13.78 -1.63 -16.17
CA LYS A 86 -14.47 -0.44 -15.62
C LYS A 86 -14.03 -0.18 -14.17
N GLU A 87 -13.93 -1.20 -13.35
CA GLU A 87 -13.47 -1.10 -11.95
C GLU A 87 -12.04 -0.59 -11.88
N ARG A 88 -11.15 -1.14 -12.71
CA ARG A 88 -9.75 -0.71 -12.81
C ARG A 88 -9.64 0.77 -13.20
N LEU A 89 -10.45 1.20 -14.15
CA LEU A 89 -10.48 2.61 -14.57
C LEU A 89 -11.01 3.54 -13.47
N GLN A 90 -12.00 3.06 -12.69
CA GLN A 90 -12.53 3.78 -11.53
C GLN A 90 -11.46 3.95 -10.44
N ASP A 91 -10.63 2.93 -10.21
CA ASP A 91 -9.52 3.03 -9.27
C ASP A 91 -8.48 4.05 -9.73
N VAL A 92 -8.10 4.04 -11.01
CA VAL A 92 -7.20 5.07 -11.56
C VAL A 92 -7.80 6.47 -11.36
N TRP A 93 -9.10 6.65 -11.64
CA TRP A 93 -9.77 7.93 -11.43
C TRP A 93 -9.73 8.37 -9.96
N THR A 94 -10.01 7.44 -9.03
CA THR A 94 -10.10 7.72 -7.60
C THR A 94 -8.72 7.93 -6.95
N TYR A 95 -7.75 7.08 -7.27
CA TYR A 95 -6.48 7.05 -6.54
C TYR A 95 -5.34 7.78 -7.26
N VAL A 96 -5.32 7.78 -8.61
CA VAL A 96 -4.30 8.52 -9.37
C VAL A 96 -4.74 9.97 -9.58
N PHE A 97 -5.90 10.20 -10.20
CA PHE A 97 -6.38 11.56 -10.43
C PHE A 97 -7.01 12.18 -9.16
N GLY A 98 -7.90 11.49 -8.46
CA GLY A 98 -8.50 11.97 -7.20
C GLY A 98 -7.54 12.01 -6.01
N GLN A 99 -6.42 11.32 -6.08
CA GLN A 99 -5.34 11.25 -5.06
C GLN A 99 -5.84 10.95 -3.64
N LYS A 100 -6.93 10.16 -3.50
CA LYS A 100 -7.62 9.88 -2.24
C LYS A 100 -6.67 9.41 -1.13
N LYS A 101 -5.79 8.43 -1.41
CA LYS A 101 -4.83 7.91 -0.42
C LYS A 101 -3.73 8.92 -0.09
N LEU A 102 -3.30 9.75 -1.06
CA LEU A 102 -2.28 10.78 -0.83
C LEU A 102 -2.76 11.88 0.11
N LEU A 103 -4.03 12.27 0.02
CA LEU A 103 -4.63 13.32 0.82
C LEU A 103 -4.88 12.92 2.29
N LYS A 104 -4.74 11.64 2.67
CA LYS A 104 -4.70 11.21 4.08
C LYS A 104 -3.62 11.96 4.89
N ASP A 105 -2.46 12.28 4.30
CA ASP A 105 -1.48 13.23 4.85
C ASP A 105 -1.63 14.58 4.16
N LYS A 106 -2.39 15.50 4.77
CA LYS A 106 -2.77 16.79 4.16
C LYS A 106 -1.58 17.59 3.64
N LYS A 107 -0.52 17.74 4.44
CA LYS A 107 0.67 18.57 4.06
C LYS A 107 1.39 17.96 2.85
N SER A 108 1.71 16.67 2.87
CA SER A 108 2.36 16.01 1.73
C SER A 108 1.42 15.88 0.53
N GLY A 109 0.14 15.66 0.77
CA GLY A 109 -0.88 15.55 -0.26
C GLY A 109 -1.02 16.85 -1.06
N ILE A 110 -1.12 18.00 -0.40
CA ILE A 110 -1.23 19.32 -1.07
C ILE A 110 0.00 19.58 -1.94
N ILE A 111 1.22 19.39 -1.40
CA ILE A 111 2.45 19.54 -2.21
C ILE A 111 2.42 18.65 -3.44
N HIS A 112 1.98 17.40 -3.29
CA HIS A 112 1.92 16.46 -4.40
C HIS A 112 0.85 16.84 -5.42
N VAL A 113 -0.33 17.30 -4.98
CA VAL A 113 -1.40 17.81 -5.85
C VAL A 113 -0.90 19.00 -6.69
N MET A 114 -0.22 19.97 -6.06
CA MET A 114 0.38 21.10 -6.75
C MET A 114 1.39 20.64 -7.82
N MET A 115 2.26 19.68 -7.48
CA MET A 115 3.21 19.13 -8.42
C MET A 115 2.55 18.31 -9.53
N PHE A 116 1.62 17.42 -9.19
CA PHE A 116 0.98 16.50 -10.15
C PHE A 116 0.17 17.24 -11.22
N TYR A 117 -0.77 18.06 -10.78
CA TYR A 117 -1.60 18.83 -11.72
C TYR A 117 -0.79 19.95 -12.39
N GLY A 118 0.12 20.58 -11.64
CA GLY A 118 1.04 21.55 -12.20
C GLY A 118 1.86 20.96 -13.35
N PHE A 119 2.41 19.76 -13.17
CA PHE A 119 3.18 19.07 -14.23
C PHE A 119 2.33 18.76 -15.47
N ILE A 120 1.07 18.34 -15.31
CA ILE A 120 0.19 18.07 -16.43
C ILE A 120 -0.11 19.37 -17.19
N LEU A 121 -0.39 20.45 -16.47
CA LEU A 121 -0.78 21.73 -17.05
C LEU A 121 0.39 22.47 -17.70
N VAL A 122 1.59 22.40 -17.11
CA VAL A 122 2.78 23.09 -17.64
C VAL A 122 3.28 22.48 -18.95
N GLN A 123 2.89 21.24 -19.30
CA GLN A 123 3.33 20.60 -20.56
C GLN A 123 2.95 21.45 -21.79
N PHE A 124 1.78 22.08 -21.78
CA PHE A 124 1.36 22.97 -22.87
C PHE A 124 2.26 24.20 -22.98
N GLY A 125 2.72 24.75 -21.84
CA GLY A 125 3.69 25.85 -21.81
C GLY A 125 5.08 25.44 -22.28
N ALA A 126 5.51 24.21 -21.93
CA ALA A 126 6.77 23.65 -22.40
C ALA A 126 6.77 23.48 -23.93
N ILE A 127 5.66 23.03 -24.52
CA ILE A 127 5.51 22.95 -25.99
C ILE A 127 5.65 24.35 -26.62
N ASP A 128 4.99 25.37 -26.08
CA ASP A 128 5.08 26.75 -26.57
C ASP A 128 6.52 27.29 -26.46
N PHE A 129 7.18 27.03 -25.32
CA PHE A 129 8.57 27.46 -25.11
C PHE A 129 9.56 26.75 -26.06
N ILE A 130 9.41 25.46 -26.29
CA ILE A 130 10.21 24.70 -27.24
C ILE A 130 9.98 25.21 -28.66
N TRP A 131 8.72 25.48 -29.02
CA TRP A 131 8.35 25.98 -30.32
C TRP A 131 8.98 27.35 -30.62
N LYS A 132 9.00 28.26 -29.64
CA LYS A 132 9.66 29.57 -29.73
C LYS A 132 11.17 29.46 -29.96
N GLY A 133 11.84 28.46 -29.43
CA GLY A 133 13.27 28.25 -29.67
C GLY A 133 13.57 27.77 -31.10
N ILE A 134 12.60 27.10 -31.75
CA ILE A 134 12.71 26.71 -33.17
C ILE A 134 12.39 27.88 -34.09
N ASN A 135 11.30 28.62 -33.78
CA ASN A 135 10.87 29.79 -34.49
C ASN A 135 10.45 30.90 -33.50
N PRO A 136 11.35 31.84 -33.19
CA PRO A 136 11.13 32.85 -32.15
C PRO A 136 9.91 33.78 -32.39
N ASN A 137 9.50 33.93 -33.67
CA ASN A 137 8.39 34.78 -34.08
C ASN A 137 7.03 34.03 -34.06
N SER A 138 7.01 32.77 -33.67
CA SER A 138 5.83 31.95 -33.66
C SER A 138 5.37 31.62 -32.23
N HIS A 139 4.12 31.23 -32.08
CA HIS A 139 3.51 30.81 -30.83
C HIS A 139 2.38 29.81 -31.13
N LEU A 140 1.90 29.14 -30.10
CA LEU A 140 0.78 28.20 -30.25
C LEU A 140 -0.46 28.92 -30.86
N PRO A 141 -1.15 28.27 -31.80
CA PRO A 141 -2.25 28.89 -32.59
C PRO A 141 -3.56 28.97 -31.77
N LEU A 142 -3.51 29.63 -30.60
CA LEU A 142 -4.67 29.81 -29.70
C LEU A 142 -5.45 31.09 -29.93
N GLY A 143 -5.04 31.93 -30.91
CA GLY A 143 -5.73 33.18 -31.24
C GLY A 143 -5.91 34.10 -30.03
N PHE A 144 -7.14 34.58 -29.81
CA PHE A 144 -7.46 35.49 -28.70
C PHE A 144 -7.28 34.87 -27.29
N LEU A 145 -7.21 33.55 -27.18
CA LEU A 145 -6.97 32.85 -25.91
C LEU A 145 -5.49 32.84 -25.49
N TYR A 146 -4.58 33.15 -26.40
CA TYR A 146 -3.14 33.06 -26.14
C TYR A 146 -2.64 33.95 -24.98
N PRO A 147 -3.07 35.21 -24.80
CA PRO A 147 -2.71 36.03 -23.65
C PRO A 147 -3.13 35.42 -22.30
N GLY A 148 -4.36 34.91 -22.23
CA GLY A 148 -4.87 34.20 -21.05
C GLY A 148 -4.10 32.90 -20.76
N PHE A 149 -3.72 32.16 -21.82
CA PHE A 149 -2.90 30.99 -21.74
C PHE A 149 -1.52 31.30 -21.13
N LYS A 150 -0.84 32.34 -21.58
CA LYS A 150 0.46 32.78 -21.03
C LYS A 150 0.37 33.09 -19.53
N PHE A 151 -0.63 33.92 -19.14
CA PHE A 151 -0.87 34.23 -17.73
C PHE A 151 -1.06 32.96 -16.90
N PHE A 152 -1.92 32.05 -17.36
CA PHE A 152 -2.18 30.79 -16.70
C PHE A 152 -0.91 29.94 -16.55
N GLN A 153 -0.09 29.84 -17.61
CA GLN A 153 1.18 29.09 -17.58
C GLN A 153 2.19 29.66 -16.58
N GLU A 154 2.29 30.99 -16.45
CA GLU A 154 3.14 31.59 -15.41
C GLU A 154 2.68 31.25 -14.00
N ILE A 155 1.38 31.34 -13.73
CA ILE A 155 0.81 30.97 -12.42
C ILE A 155 1.07 29.50 -12.09
N VAL A 156 0.89 28.61 -13.05
CA VAL A 156 1.20 27.17 -12.88
C VAL A 156 2.69 26.96 -12.61
N THR A 157 3.56 27.62 -13.36
CA THR A 157 5.03 27.55 -13.18
C THR A 157 5.45 28.01 -11.77
N LEU A 158 4.89 29.13 -11.30
CA LEU A 158 5.12 29.61 -9.94
C LEU A 158 4.59 28.63 -8.89
N THR A 159 3.40 28.08 -9.10
CA THR A 159 2.81 27.09 -8.19
C THR A 159 3.73 25.87 -8.02
N ILE A 160 4.28 25.34 -9.11
CA ILE A 160 5.25 24.25 -9.07
C ILE A 160 6.53 24.69 -8.33
N LEU A 161 7.06 25.88 -8.60
CA LEU A 161 8.25 26.39 -7.95
C LEU A 161 8.06 26.52 -6.42
N VAL A 162 6.91 27.02 -5.97
CA VAL A 162 6.53 27.06 -4.55
C VAL A 162 6.47 25.65 -3.96
N ALA A 163 5.87 24.69 -4.67
CA ALA A 163 5.81 23.30 -4.22
C ALA A 163 7.21 22.66 -4.09
N VAL A 164 8.12 22.95 -5.03
CA VAL A 164 9.54 22.50 -4.99
C VAL A 164 10.25 23.07 -3.76
N ILE A 165 10.12 24.37 -3.52
CA ILE A 165 10.73 25.05 -2.33
C ILE A 165 10.17 24.44 -1.05
N TRP A 166 8.85 24.23 -0.97
CA TRP A 166 8.22 23.63 0.19
C TRP A 166 8.64 22.17 0.40
N ALA A 167 8.75 21.38 -0.68
CA ALA A 167 9.25 20.01 -0.62
C ALA A 167 10.72 19.96 -0.19
N PHE A 168 11.55 20.90 -0.65
CA PHE A 168 12.94 21.06 -0.21
C PHE A 168 13.00 21.38 1.28
N TYR A 169 12.25 22.39 1.75
CA TYR A 169 12.16 22.77 3.15
C TYR A 169 11.83 21.57 4.05
N ARG A 170 10.76 20.84 3.72
CA ARG A 170 10.34 19.69 4.52
C ARG A 170 11.40 18.58 4.57
N ARG A 171 12.16 18.40 3.51
CA ARG A 171 13.14 17.32 3.43
C ARG A 171 14.46 17.67 4.13
N TYR A 172 14.97 18.86 3.93
CA TYR A 172 16.34 19.23 4.35
C TYR A 172 16.39 20.15 5.56
N ILE A 173 15.34 20.94 5.82
CA ILE A 173 15.27 21.89 6.94
C ILE A 173 14.42 21.30 8.08
N GLU A 174 13.17 20.92 7.82
CA GLU A 174 12.29 20.24 8.79
C GLU A 174 12.78 18.82 9.13
N LYS A 175 13.50 18.19 8.22
CA LYS A 175 14.15 16.87 8.38
C LYS A 175 13.20 15.77 8.79
N LEU A 176 12.03 15.66 8.15
CA LEU A 176 11.07 14.57 8.40
C LEU A 176 11.77 13.20 8.38
N VAL A 177 11.63 12.42 9.44
CA VAL A 177 12.32 11.15 9.67
C VAL A 177 12.07 10.15 8.54
N ARG A 178 10.85 10.05 8.05
CA ARG A 178 10.45 9.11 6.99
C ARG A 178 11.02 9.42 5.60
N LEU A 179 11.54 10.62 5.35
CA LEU A 179 12.05 11.04 4.04
C LEU A 179 13.56 10.81 3.93
N LYS A 180 13.98 9.98 2.98
CA LYS A 180 15.40 9.80 2.64
C LYS A 180 16.00 11.13 2.12
N ARG A 181 17.16 11.52 2.65
CA ARG A 181 17.84 12.82 2.40
C ARG A 181 19.04 12.71 1.45
N GLY A 182 19.18 11.59 0.76
CA GLY A 182 20.27 11.36 -0.18
C GLY A 182 20.24 12.29 -1.39
N PHE A 183 21.40 12.41 -2.08
CA PHE A 183 21.59 13.23 -3.28
C PHE A 183 20.53 12.93 -4.38
N LYS A 184 20.21 11.65 -4.62
CA LYS A 184 19.19 11.25 -5.60
C LYS A 184 17.83 11.92 -5.38
N ALA A 185 17.48 12.17 -4.12
CA ALA A 185 16.21 12.80 -3.77
C ALA A 185 16.21 14.34 -4.01
N GLY A 186 17.38 14.99 -3.82
CA GLY A 186 17.56 16.41 -4.14
C GLY A 186 17.63 16.67 -5.63
N LEU A 187 18.26 15.78 -6.38
CA LEU A 187 18.47 15.90 -7.83
C LEU A 187 17.15 16.16 -8.58
N VAL A 188 16.05 15.49 -8.19
CA VAL A 188 14.75 15.71 -8.83
C VAL A 188 14.20 17.11 -8.54
N LEU A 189 14.34 17.61 -7.33
CA LEU A 189 13.94 18.99 -7.00
C LEU A 189 14.76 20.00 -7.81
N ILE A 190 16.04 19.71 -8.03
CA ILE A 190 16.91 20.52 -8.90
C ILE A 190 16.43 20.50 -10.34
N PHE A 191 16.13 19.32 -10.93
CA PHE A 191 15.59 19.23 -12.28
C PHE A 191 14.30 20.04 -12.44
N ILE A 192 13.33 19.84 -11.54
CA ILE A 192 12.05 20.54 -11.62
C ILE A 192 12.27 22.06 -11.44
N GLY A 193 13.09 22.48 -10.47
CA GLY A 193 13.44 23.88 -10.28
C GLY A 193 14.12 24.49 -11.51
N THR A 194 15.07 23.79 -12.13
CA THR A 194 15.75 24.21 -13.36
C THR A 194 14.76 24.37 -14.52
N LEU A 195 13.81 23.43 -14.70
CA LEU A 195 12.78 23.52 -15.72
C LEU A 195 11.90 24.78 -15.53
N MET A 196 11.48 25.04 -14.30
CA MET A 196 10.63 26.21 -14.01
C MET A 196 11.39 27.54 -14.19
N LEU A 197 12.60 27.60 -13.63
CA LEU A 197 13.42 28.81 -13.72
C LEU A 197 13.86 29.11 -15.17
N SER A 198 14.23 28.10 -15.95
CA SER A 198 14.65 28.29 -17.35
C SER A 198 13.54 28.87 -18.23
N VAL A 199 12.28 28.47 -18.01
CA VAL A 199 11.12 29.05 -18.73
C VAL A 199 10.91 30.51 -18.31
N LEU A 200 10.91 30.82 -17.00
CA LEU A 200 10.68 32.19 -16.53
C LEU A 200 11.78 33.15 -16.97
N LEU A 201 13.06 32.73 -16.83
CA LEU A 201 14.21 33.55 -17.26
C LEU A 201 14.27 33.70 -18.78
N GLY A 202 13.97 32.62 -19.53
CA GLY A 202 13.91 32.64 -20.97
C GLY A 202 12.82 33.56 -21.50
N ASN A 203 11.60 33.50 -20.97
CA ASN A 203 10.51 34.38 -21.35
C ASN A 203 10.85 35.86 -21.04
N GLY A 204 11.43 36.16 -19.86
CA GLY A 204 11.88 37.50 -19.52
C GLY A 204 12.95 38.03 -20.48
N ALA A 205 13.93 37.21 -20.84
CA ALA A 205 14.98 37.58 -21.82
C ALA A 205 14.37 37.79 -23.23
N MET A 206 13.37 37.00 -23.62
CA MET A 206 12.68 37.14 -24.90
C MET A 206 11.92 38.47 -24.99
N LEU A 207 11.28 38.95 -23.92
CA LEU A 207 10.63 40.28 -23.90
C LEU A 207 11.64 41.40 -24.16
N VAL A 208 12.83 41.34 -23.53
CA VAL A 208 13.90 42.32 -23.75
C VAL A 208 14.44 42.21 -25.17
N TRP A 209 14.66 41.00 -25.71
CA TRP A 209 15.14 40.78 -27.08
C TRP A 209 14.26 41.41 -28.14
N HIS A 210 12.93 41.20 -28.01
CA HIS A 210 11.95 41.77 -28.96
C HIS A 210 11.53 43.20 -28.67
N GLY A 211 12.06 43.86 -27.62
CA GLY A 211 11.63 45.18 -27.20
C GLY A 211 10.13 45.28 -26.91
N ALA A 212 9.55 44.16 -26.42
CA ALA A 212 8.14 44.05 -26.16
C ALA A 212 7.72 44.87 -24.93
N GLU A 213 6.51 45.46 -25.01
CA GLU A 213 5.93 46.17 -23.86
C GLU A 213 5.66 45.17 -22.69
N LEU A 214 5.84 45.68 -21.49
CA LEU A 214 5.54 44.91 -20.27
C LEU A 214 4.02 44.70 -20.20
N THR A 215 3.64 43.44 -19.97
CA THR A 215 2.23 43.06 -20.01
C THR A 215 1.79 42.36 -18.72
N TRP A 216 0.53 42.62 -18.31
CA TRP A 216 -0.05 41.91 -17.19
C TRP A 216 -0.32 40.42 -17.46
N THR A 217 -0.26 39.99 -18.70
CA THR A 217 -0.43 38.58 -19.11
C THR A 217 0.79 37.75 -18.90
N GLU A 218 1.96 38.36 -18.65
CA GLU A 218 3.22 37.73 -18.32
C GLU A 218 3.88 38.53 -17.16
N PRO A 219 3.28 38.58 -15.95
CA PRO A 219 3.74 39.47 -14.90
C PRO A 219 5.14 39.11 -14.38
N VAL A 220 5.49 37.82 -14.33
CA VAL A 220 6.81 37.36 -13.84
C VAL A 220 7.87 37.57 -14.91
N ALA A 221 7.60 37.22 -16.17
CA ALA A 221 8.51 37.47 -17.27
C ALA A 221 8.73 38.99 -17.45
N SER A 222 7.67 39.81 -17.28
CA SER A 222 7.77 41.29 -17.30
C SER A 222 8.65 41.81 -16.16
N GLY A 223 8.53 41.29 -14.94
CA GLY A 223 9.39 41.61 -13.81
C GLY A 223 10.86 41.24 -14.06
N ILE A 224 11.10 40.07 -14.67
CA ILE A 224 12.45 39.64 -15.06
C ILE A 224 13.00 40.51 -16.20
N ALA A 225 12.15 40.90 -17.17
CA ALA A 225 12.53 41.81 -18.24
C ALA A 225 13.00 43.17 -17.72
N VAL A 226 12.37 43.70 -16.67
CA VAL A 226 12.86 44.92 -15.97
C VAL A 226 14.27 44.72 -15.40
N LEU A 227 14.50 43.59 -14.73
CA LEU A 227 15.83 43.24 -14.20
C LEU A 227 16.89 43.09 -15.30
N PHE A 228 16.47 42.63 -16.48
CA PHE A 228 17.34 42.42 -17.66
C PHE A 228 17.39 43.64 -18.58
N GLY A 229 16.73 44.75 -18.26
CA GLY A 229 16.63 45.98 -19.09
C GLY A 229 17.99 46.62 -19.47
N TRP A 230 19.09 46.28 -18.80
CA TRP A 230 20.44 46.69 -19.14
C TRP A 230 21.08 45.88 -20.28
N MET A 231 20.44 44.76 -20.68
CA MET A 231 21.00 43.89 -21.74
C MET A 231 20.69 44.48 -23.12
N SER A 232 21.65 44.37 -24.01
CA SER A 232 21.38 44.61 -25.42
C SER A 232 20.49 43.49 -26.01
N PRO A 233 19.73 43.75 -27.10
CA PRO A 233 18.92 42.71 -27.75
C PRO A 233 19.71 41.42 -28.07
N THR A 234 20.98 41.54 -28.50
CA THR A 234 21.85 40.39 -28.79
C THR A 234 22.19 39.60 -27.57
N VAL A 235 22.49 40.26 -26.44
CA VAL A 235 22.73 39.57 -25.14
C VAL A 235 21.45 38.87 -24.65
N ALA A 236 20.31 39.55 -24.74
CA ALA A 236 19.03 38.98 -24.38
C ALA A 236 18.65 37.75 -25.21
N ALA A 237 18.86 37.81 -26.53
CA ALA A 237 18.72 36.65 -27.43
C ALA A 237 19.60 35.47 -27.02
N THR A 238 20.88 35.76 -26.68
CA THR A 238 21.82 34.75 -26.20
C THR A 238 21.35 34.10 -24.92
N VAL A 239 20.87 34.90 -23.92
CA VAL A 239 20.31 34.39 -22.65
C VAL A 239 19.07 33.54 -22.92
N PHE A 240 18.18 33.96 -23.82
CA PHE A 240 17.02 33.17 -24.23
C PHE A 240 17.44 31.78 -24.74
N TYR A 241 18.35 31.70 -25.72
CA TYR A 241 18.79 30.42 -26.26
C TYR A 241 19.54 29.56 -25.25
N VAL A 242 20.32 30.15 -24.36
CA VAL A 242 20.96 29.42 -23.25
C VAL A 242 19.90 28.80 -22.34
N MET A 243 18.89 29.57 -21.92
CA MET A 243 17.79 29.06 -21.07
C MET A 243 16.94 28.03 -21.81
N TRP A 244 16.72 28.19 -23.09
CA TRP A 244 16.02 27.25 -23.93
C TRP A 244 16.75 25.89 -24.01
N TRP A 245 18.08 25.89 -24.27
CA TRP A 245 18.85 24.68 -24.26
C TRP A 245 19.00 24.04 -22.89
N VAL A 246 19.10 24.84 -21.83
CA VAL A 246 19.06 24.35 -20.43
C VAL A 246 17.73 23.64 -20.16
N HIS A 247 16.62 24.24 -20.60
CA HIS A 247 15.30 23.63 -20.44
C HIS A 247 15.19 22.30 -21.20
N LEU A 248 15.54 22.29 -22.48
CA LEU A 248 15.46 21.09 -23.31
C LEU A 248 16.33 19.96 -22.78
N ILE A 249 17.59 20.24 -22.46
CA ILE A 249 18.51 19.23 -21.90
C ILE A 249 18.03 18.74 -20.55
N ALA A 250 17.61 19.63 -19.66
CA ALA A 250 17.06 19.24 -18.36
C ALA A 250 15.81 18.36 -18.51
N LEU A 251 14.91 18.68 -19.45
CA LEU A 251 13.72 17.91 -19.76
C LEU A 251 14.06 16.50 -20.24
N LEU A 252 14.97 16.38 -21.22
CA LEU A 252 15.37 15.09 -21.79
C LEU A 252 16.17 14.23 -20.80
N VAL A 253 17.08 14.83 -20.04
CA VAL A 253 17.82 14.12 -18.99
C VAL A 253 16.86 13.65 -17.90
N PHE A 254 15.91 14.49 -17.49
CA PHE A 254 14.89 14.12 -16.52
C PHE A 254 13.98 13.01 -17.04
N LEU A 255 13.57 13.07 -18.31
CA LEU A 255 12.77 12.03 -18.97
C LEU A 255 13.47 10.66 -18.92
N VAL A 256 14.78 10.60 -19.21
CA VAL A 256 15.57 9.36 -19.13
C VAL A 256 15.80 8.94 -17.68
N TYR A 257 15.97 9.89 -16.75
CA TYR A 257 16.23 9.62 -15.34
C TYR A 257 14.99 9.06 -14.60
N VAL A 258 13.79 9.53 -14.95
CA VAL A 258 12.51 9.15 -14.29
C VAL A 258 12.35 7.63 -14.14
N PRO A 259 12.35 6.82 -15.20
CA PRO A 259 12.09 5.38 -15.09
C PRO A 259 13.26 4.59 -14.45
N GLN A 260 14.40 5.23 -14.20
CA GLN A 260 15.57 4.66 -13.54
C GLN A 260 15.66 5.02 -12.05
N SER A 261 14.79 5.88 -11.56
CA SER A 261 14.78 6.37 -10.20
C SER A 261 13.49 5.98 -9.48
N LYS A 262 13.38 6.36 -8.22
CA LYS A 262 12.10 6.26 -7.48
C LYS A 262 10.92 6.99 -8.14
N HIS A 263 11.18 7.84 -9.15
CA HIS A 263 10.14 8.51 -9.93
C HIS A 263 9.61 7.63 -11.08
N ALA A 264 10.09 6.39 -11.21
CA ALA A 264 9.45 5.36 -12.05
C ALA A 264 7.95 5.24 -11.77
N HIS A 265 7.51 5.60 -10.56
CA HIS A 265 6.09 5.65 -10.19
C HIS A 265 5.23 6.56 -11.08
N LEU A 266 5.79 7.53 -11.78
CA LEU A 266 5.04 8.33 -12.75
C LEU A 266 4.45 7.47 -13.88
N ILE A 267 5.11 6.35 -14.19
CA ILE A 267 4.67 5.37 -15.19
C ILE A 267 4.13 4.12 -14.50
N ALA A 268 4.92 3.55 -13.57
CA ALA A 268 4.58 2.31 -12.91
C ALA A 268 3.44 2.46 -11.89
N GLY A 269 3.31 3.61 -11.20
CA GLY A 269 2.26 3.83 -10.21
C GLY A 269 0.84 3.79 -10.80
N PRO A 270 0.51 4.58 -11.84
CA PRO A 270 -0.79 4.46 -12.52
C PRO A 270 -1.04 3.07 -13.11
N ALA A 271 0.00 2.42 -13.66
CA ALA A 271 -0.11 1.05 -14.15
C ALA A 271 -0.40 0.07 -13.00
N ASN A 272 0.28 0.21 -11.86
CA ASN A 272 0.06 -0.61 -10.68
C ASN A 272 -1.36 -0.48 -10.14
N VAL A 273 -1.87 0.75 -9.99
CA VAL A 273 -3.26 1.01 -9.58
C VAL A 273 -4.25 0.39 -10.57
N PHE A 274 -3.99 0.50 -11.89
CA PHE A 274 -4.86 -0.08 -12.91
C PHE A 274 -4.87 -1.61 -12.90
N PHE A 275 -3.72 -2.24 -12.64
CA PHE A 275 -3.60 -3.70 -12.61
C PHE A 275 -3.80 -4.30 -11.22
N ASN A 276 -4.07 -3.50 -10.19
CA ASN A 276 -4.30 -3.99 -8.85
C ASN A 276 -5.44 -5.01 -8.80
N GLN A 277 -5.19 -6.18 -8.21
CA GLN A 277 -6.14 -7.30 -8.11
C GLN A 277 -6.87 -7.37 -6.76
N ASP A 278 -6.53 -6.48 -5.82
CA ASP A 278 -7.11 -6.50 -4.48
C ASP A 278 -8.60 -6.13 -4.48
N LYS A 279 -9.47 -7.10 -4.83
CA LYS A 279 -10.92 -6.96 -4.74
C LYS A 279 -11.41 -7.04 -3.30
N GLN A 280 -10.82 -7.93 -2.54
CA GLN A 280 -11.11 -8.18 -1.13
C GLN A 280 -9.82 -8.01 -0.36
N HIS A 281 -9.75 -6.96 0.42
CA HIS A 281 -8.56 -6.59 1.16
C HIS A 281 -7.92 -7.77 1.91
N GLY A 282 -6.70 -8.18 1.48
CA GLY A 282 -5.92 -9.22 2.12
C GLY A 282 -6.32 -10.66 1.86
N LYS A 283 -7.11 -10.91 0.83
CA LYS A 283 -7.34 -12.27 0.33
C LYS A 283 -6.08 -12.79 -0.33
N LEU A 284 -5.51 -13.86 0.22
CA LEU A 284 -4.33 -14.51 -0.33
C LEU A 284 -4.70 -15.44 -1.49
N LYS A 285 -3.81 -15.54 -2.48
CA LYS A 285 -3.96 -16.52 -3.57
C LYS A 285 -3.88 -17.94 -3.02
N LYS A 286 -4.76 -18.82 -3.52
CA LYS A 286 -4.70 -20.26 -3.28
C LYS A 286 -3.45 -20.82 -3.96
N ILE A 287 -2.70 -21.69 -3.27
CA ILE A 287 -1.67 -22.51 -3.91
C ILE A 287 -2.36 -23.79 -4.44
N ASP A 288 -2.09 -24.12 -5.68
CA ASP A 288 -2.43 -25.41 -6.24
C ASP A 288 -1.30 -26.40 -5.90
N PHE A 289 -1.66 -27.54 -5.30
CA PHE A 289 -0.74 -28.61 -4.98
C PHE A 289 -0.82 -29.76 -5.99
N ASP A 290 -1.65 -29.64 -7.03
CA ASP A 290 -1.68 -30.58 -8.14
C ASP A 290 -0.45 -30.30 -9.04
N PHE A 291 0.55 -31.13 -8.94
CA PHE A 291 1.76 -31.09 -9.76
C PHE A 291 1.88 -32.35 -10.60
N ASP A 292 2.53 -32.21 -11.73
CA ASP A 292 2.79 -33.28 -12.65
C ASP A 292 3.81 -34.25 -12.01
N GLU A 293 3.35 -35.44 -11.61
CA GLU A 293 4.20 -36.49 -11.01
C GLU A 293 5.31 -36.95 -11.97
N ASP A 294 5.17 -36.71 -13.27
CA ASP A 294 6.16 -37.06 -14.31
C ASP A 294 7.25 -35.97 -14.50
N SER A 295 7.20 -34.85 -13.73
CA SER A 295 8.21 -33.81 -13.79
C SER A 295 9.47 -34.20 -13.04
N ASP A 296 10.64 -34.10 -13.70
CA ASP A 296 11.95 -34.32 -13.07
C ASP A 296 12.35 -33.18 -12.09
N GLU A 297 11.57 -32.10 -11.97
CA GLU A 297 11.83 -30.99 -11.09
C GLU A 297 11.05 -31.13 -9.79
N GLU A 298 11.74 -31.00 -8.65
CA GLU A 298 11.09 -30.94 -7.33
C GLU A 298 10.16 -29.72 -7.24
N PRO A 299 8.89 -29.90 -6.83
CA PRO A 299 7.94 -28.80 -6.73
C PRO A 299 8.41 -27.79 -5.70
N THR A 300 8.50 -26.51 -6.09
CA THR A 300 8.82 -25.41 -5.21
C THR A 300 7.59 -24.56 -4.96
N PHE A 301 7.27 -24.29 -3.69
CA PHE A 301 6.12 -23.52 -3.27
C PHE A 301 6.54 -22.18 -2.70
N GLY A 302 5.75 -21.14 -2.98
CA GLY A 302 6.06 -19.79 -2.55
C GLY A 302 7.11 -19.11 -3.43
N VAL A 303 7.86 -18.16 -2.85
CA VAL A 303 8.83 -17.29 -3.54
C VAL A 303 10.21 -17.46 -2.92
N GLY A 304 11.06 -18.28 -3.56
CA GLY A 304 12.47 -18.45 -3.19
C GLY A 304 13.43 -17.66 -4.06
N LYS A 305 13.01 -17.27 -5.25
CA LYS A 305 13.76 -16.44 -6.20
C LYS A 305 12.90 -15.27 -6.64
N ILE A 306 13.52 -14.17 -7.08
CA ILE A 306 12.79 -12.98 -7.52
C ILE A 306 11.86 -13.27 -8.70
N GLU A 307 12.20 -14.25 -9.54
CA GLU A 307 11.44 -14.71 -10.70
C GLU A 307 10.18 -15.52 -10.32
N ASP A 308 10.10 -15.99 -9.08
CA ASP A 308 8.90 -16.69 -8.58
C ASP A 308 7.74 -15.73 -8.27
N LEU A 309 8.04 -14.43 -8.08
CA LEU A 309 7.02 -13.40 -8.00
C LEU A 309 6.26 -13.29 -9.33
N ASP A 310 4.98 -12.96 -9.24
CA ASP A 310 4.23 -12.67 -10.47
C ASP A 310 4.57 -11.28 -11.03
N GLN A 311 4.20 -11.05 -12.29
CA GLN A 311 4.51 -9.81 -13.00
C GLN A 311 3.86 -8.58 -12.36
N LEU A 312 2.77 -8.74 -11.60
CA LEU A 312 2.13 -7.65 -10.87
C LEU A 312 2.92 -7.31 -9.60
N GLN A 313 3.35 -8.33 -8.86
CA GLN A 313 4.24 -8.13 -7.71
C GLN A 313 5.56 -7.48 -8.14
N LEU A 314 6.14 -7.87 -9.29
CA LEU A 314 7.33 -7.21 -9.84
C LEU A 314 7.08 -5.76 -10.30
N LEU A 315 5.87 -5.45 -10.79
CA LEU A 315 5.45 -4.08 -11.12
C LEU A 315 5.34 -3.22 -9.85
N ASP A 316 4.79 -3.78 -8.76
CA ASP A 316 4.71 -3.16 -7.43
C ASP A 316 6.07 -2.60 -6.99
N LEU A 317 7.15 -3.35 -7.22
CA LEU A 317 8.50 -2.94 -6.82
C LEU A 317 8.94 -1.63 -7.50
N TYR A 318 8.62 -1.47 -8.79
CA TYR A 318 8.92 -0.24 -9.55
C TYR A 318 7.91 0.89 -9.29
N ALA A 319 6.72 0.58 -8.79
CA ALA A 319 5.73 1.58 -8.41
C ALA A 319 6.09 2.31 -7.10
N CYS A 320 6.94 1.73 -6.26
CA CYS A 320 7.33 2.30 -4.96
C CYS A 320 8.00 3.67 -5.11
N VAL A 321 7.43 4.69 -4.45
CA VAL A 321 7.90 6.09 -4.47
C VAL A 321 8.88 6.44 -3.33
N GLU A 322 9.21 5.49 -2.48
CA GLU A 322 10.07 5.70 -1.29
C GLU A 322 9.56 6.83 -0.38
N CYS A 323 8.25 6.96 -0.22
CA CYS A 323 7.67 8.03 0.60
C CYS A 323 7.70 7.76 2.10
N GLY A 324 7.97 6.51 2.52
CA GLY A 324 8.10 6.08 3.90
C GLY A 324 6.80 6.04 4.72
N ARG A 325 5.63 6.21 4.10
CA ARG A 325 4.34 6.15 4.82
C ARG A 325 4.11 4.76 5.42
N CYS A 326 4.38 3.71 4.66
CA CYS A 326 4.23 2.32 5.10
C CYS A 326 5.12 2.00 6.31
N THR A 327 6.38 2.44 6.30
CA THR A 327 7.31 2.27 7.43
C THR A 327 6.88 3.07 8.67
N ASN A 328 6.38 4.30 8.46
CA ASN A 328 5.95 5.18 9.56
C ASN A 328 4.74 4.64 10.34
N VAL A 329 3.89 3.82 9.72
CA VAL A 329 2.70 3.25 10.37
C VAL A 329 2.90 1.79 10.78
N CYS A 330 3.98 1.15 10.32
CA CYS A 330 4.27 -0.25 10.61
C CYS A 330 4.55 -0.44 12.11
N PRO A 331 3.84 -1.35 12.80
CA PRO A 331 4.08 -1.60 14.21
C PRO A 331 5.48 -2.17 14.48
N ALA A 332 5.98 -3.04 13.64
CA ALA A 332 7.33 -3.60 13.75
C ALA A 332 8.40 -2.50 13.66
N SER A 333 8.35 -1.67 12.61
CA SER A 333 9.28 -0.55 12.45
C SER A 333 9.17 0.46 13.60
N GLY A 334 7.93 0.75 14.04
CA GLY A 334 7.68 1.71 15.13
C GLY A 334 8.16 1.25 16.50
N THR A 335 8.41 -0.04 16.68
CA THR A 335 8.92 -0.64 17.92
C THR A 335 10.40 -1.08 17.82
N GLY A 336 11.09 -0.68 16.74
CA GLY A 336 12.54 -0.92 16.59
C GLY A 336 12.91 -2.30 16.06
N LYS A 337 11.97 -3.05 15.47
CA LYS A 337 12.26 -4.32 14.78
C LYS A 337 12.85 -4.08 13.40
N MET A 338 13.52 -5.08 12.85
CA MET A 338 14.24 -5.00 11.57
C MET A 338 13.34 -4.68 10.37
N LEU A 339 12.04 -5.03 10.40
CA LEU A 339 11.15 -4.86 9.27
C LEU A 339 10.83 -3.38 9.00
N SER A 340 11.23 -2.91 7.83
CA SER A 340 10.73 -1.68 7.19
C SER A 340 10.03 -2.07 5.88
N PRO A 341 8.70 -1.93 5.77
CA PRO A 341 7.99 -2.29 4.54
C PRO A 341 8.49 -1.55 3.30
N MET A 342 8.93 -0.29 3.45
CA MET A 342 9.54 0.46 2.35
C MET A 342 10.87 -0.17 1.93
N ASP A 343 11.74 -0.49 2.88
CA ASP A 343 13.07 -1.02 2.55
C ASP A 343 12.99 -2.43 2.00
N LEU A 344 12.03 -3.25 2.43
CA LEU A 344 11.72 -4.55 1.84
C LEU A 344 11.46 -4.43 0.33
N ILE A 345 10.55 -3.53 -0.08
CA ILE A 345 10.28 -3.29 -1.51
C ILE A 345 11.51 -2.76 -2.25
N ILE A 346 12.29 -1.88 -1.63
CA ILE A 346 13.51 -1.33 -2.26
C ILE A 346 14.55 -2.42 -2.45
N LYS A 347 14.80 -3.27 -1.46
CA LYS A 347 15.73 -4.39 -1.54
C LYS A 347 15.35 -5.37 -2.66
N LEU A 348 14.06 -5.74 -2.73
CA LEU A 348 13.55 -6.59 -3.80
C LEU A 348 13.70 -5.94 -5.18
N ARG A 349 13.35 -4.65 -5.32
CA ARG A 349 13.51 -3.89 -6.57
C ARG A 349 14.98 -3.83 -7.03
N ASP A 350 15.88 -3.55 -6.11
CA ASP A 350 17.30 -3.42 -6.42
C ASP A 350 17.87 -4.79 -6.82
N HIS A 351 17.48 -5.87 -6.13
CA HIS A 351 17.82 -7.24 -6.51
C HIS A 351 17.24 -7.63 -7.88
N LEU A 352 15.96 -7.34 -8.14
CA LEU A 352 15.35 -7.53 -9.48
C LEU A 352 16.13 -6.79 -10.56
N THR A 353 16.60 -5.60 -10.27
CA THR A 353 17.37 -4.80 -11.24
C THR A 353 18.74 -5.41 -11.55
N GLU A 354 19.46 -5.89 -10.51
CA GLU A 354 20.76 -6.55 -10.67
C GLU A 354 20.62 -7.91 -11.38
N LYS A 355 19.74 -8.77 -10.86
CA LYS A 355 19.52 -10.12 -11.38
C LYS A 355 18.88 -10.11 -12.77
N GLY A 356 17.93 -9.21 -12.99
CA GLY A 356 17.31 -9.02 -14.29
C GLY A 356 18.32 -8.56 -15.37
N ALA A 357 19.29 -7.72 -14.99
CA ALA A 357 20.38 -7.31 -15.88
C ALA A 357 21.26 -8.51 -16.24
N ALA A 358 21.65 -9.33 -15.27
CA ALA A 358 22.46 -10.54 -15.49
C ALA A 358 21.72 -11.57 -16.37
N ILE A 359 20.44 -11.85 -16.11
CA ILE A 359 19.66 -12.84 -16.88
C ILE A 359 19.41 -12.37 -18.32
N THR A 360 19.03 -11.09 -18.50
CA THR A 360 18.58 -10.60 -19.82
C THR A 360 19.71 -10.03 -20.68
N GLY A 361 20.92 -9.82 -20.12
CA GLY A 361 22.02 -9.12 -20.79
C GLY A 361 21.70 -7.66 -21.13
N LYS A 362 20.64 -7.06 -20.55
CA LYS A 362 20.24 -5.68 -20.82
C LYS A 362 20.73 -4.76 -19.71
N THR A 363 21.37 -3.65 -20.12
CA THR A 363 21.88 -2.66 -19.17
C THR A 363 20.77 -2.03 -18.35
N ALA A 364 20.93 -2.06 -17.03
CA ALA A 364 19.93 -1.53 -16.09
C ALA A 364 19.92 0.00 -16.04
N TRP A 365 21.07 0.63 -16.22
CA TRP A 365 21.28 2.08 -16.13
C TRP A 365 21.76 2.65 -17.45
N VAL A 366 21.06 3.64 -17.96
CA VAL A 366 21.25 4.24 -19.28
C VAL A 366 21.51 5.74 -19.12
N PRO A 367 22.45 6.34 -19.84
CA PRO A 367 23.29 5.71 -20.86
C PRO A 367 24.37 4.79 -20.26
N SER A 368 24.59 3.65 -20.89
CA SER A 368 25.47 2.59 -20.35
C SER A 368 26.91 3.04 -20.11
N TYR A 369 27.45 3.93 -20.97
CA TYR A 369 28.80 4.47 -20.82
C TYR A 369 28.97 5.33 -19.54
N ALA A 370 27.93 6.05 -19.10
CA ALA A 370 27.97 6.85 -17.88
C ALA A 370 27.82 6.01 -16.62
N PHE A 371 27.22 4.83 -16.73
CA PHE A 371 26.93 3.91 -15.63
C PHE A 371 27.65 2.56 -15.75
N ALA A 372 28.72 2.52 -16.56
CA ALA A 372 29.47 1.28 -16.83
C ALA A 372 30.03 0.60 -15.57
N SER A 373 30.35 1.36 -14.53
CA SER A 373 30.89 0.85 -13.26
C SER A 373 29.85 0.31 -12.29
N THR A 374 28.55 0.38 -12.61
CA THR A 374 27.50 -0.15 -11.73
C THR A 374 27.45 -1.68 -11.79
N THR A 375 27.24 -2.35 -10.65
CA THR A 375 27.13 -3.82 -10.56
C THR A 375 26.16 -4.39 -11.59
N ALA A 376 24.97 -3.79 -11.71
CA ALA A 376 23.94 -4.25 -12.63
C ALA A 376 24.40 -4.15 -14.12
N ASN A 377 25.08 -3.07 -14.52
CA ASN A 377 25.57 -2.94 -15.90
C ASN A 377 26.78 -3.83 -16.18
N GLN A 378 27.65 -4.03 -15.17
CA GLN A 378 28.76 -4.99 -15.28
C GLN A 378 28.23 -6.42 -15.39
N ALA A 379 27.25 -6.81 -14.57
CA ALA A 379 26.61 -8.12 -14.64
C ALA A 379 25.89 -8.36 -15.98
N ALA A 380 25.26 -7.33 -16.56
CA ALA A 380 24.63 -7.41 -17.89
C ALA A 380 25.66 -7.64 -19.01
N ALA A 381 26.88 -7.09 -18.89
CA ALA A 381 27.95 -7.25 -19.86
C ALA A 381 28.72 -8.58 -19.71
N ASP A 382 28.73 -9.12 -18.48
CA ASP A 382 29.49 -10.32 -18.08
C ASP A 382 28.56 -11.53 -17.84
N THR A 383 27.69 -11.81 -18.80
CA THR A 383 26.64 -12.84 -18.69
C THR A 383 27.13 -14.26 -18.39
N ASN A 384 28.41 -14.55 -18.64
CA ASN A 384 29.04 -15.86 -18.37
C ASN A 384 30.21 -15.80 -17.39
N GLY A 385 30.48 -14.65 -16.79
CA GLY A 385 31.59 -14.41 -15.90
C GLY A 385 31.29 -14.55 -14.42
N SER A 386 32.32 -14.36 -13.59
CA SER A 386 32.22 -14.54 -12.13
C SER A 386 31.25 -13.56 -11.46
N LEU A 387 31.14 -12.35 -11.96
CA LEU A 387 30.24 -11.33 -11.36
C LEU A 387 28.76 -11.63 -11.66
N ALA A 388 28.44 -11.98 -12.91
CA ALA A 388 27.08 -12.39 -13.24
C ALA A 388 26.66 -13.62 -12.41
N GLN A 389 27.56 -14.62 -12.25
CA GLN A 389 27.30 -15.79 -11.45
C GLN A 389 27.09 -15.46 -9.95
N GLN A 390 27.86 -14.51 -9.39
CA GLN A 390 27.65 -14.05 -8.02
C GLN A 390 26.27 -13.42 -7.83
N VAL A 391 25.82 -12.59 -8.79
CA VAL A 391 24.50 -11.96 -8.74
C VAL A 391 23.39 -13.01 -8.87
N LEU A 392 23.55 -13.99 -9.76
CA LEU A 392 22.58 -15.07 -9.97
C LEU A 392 22.44 -16.01 -8.78
N ASN A 393 23.56 -16.29 -8.09
CA ASN A 393 23.60 -17.18 -6.91
C ASN A 393 23.10 -16.52 -5.62
N LYS A 394 22.83 -15.20 -5.63
CA LYS A 394 22.35 -14.47 -4.46
C LYS A 394 21.00 -15.03 -4.01
N GLN A 395 20.90 -15.49 -2.78
CA GLN A 395 19.66 -16.01 -2.21
C GLN A 395 18.73 -14.85 -1.85
N LEU A 396 17.45 -14.97 -2.26
CA LEU A 396 16.45 -13.94 -1.99
C LEU A 396 16.19 -13.79 -0.50
N ILE A 397 16.07 -14.93 0.22
CA ILE A 397 15.93 -14.99 1.67
C ILE A 397 17.30 -15.39 2.26
N GLY A 398 17.85 -14.53 3.08
CA GLY A 398 19.19 -14.63 3.67
C GLY A 398 20.08 -13.47 3.19
N ASP A 399 20.35 -13.37 1.88
CA ASP A 399 21.24 -12.32 1.35
C ASP A 399 20.54 -11.00 1.06
N VAL A 400 19.28 -11.03 0.62
CA VAL A 400 18.51 -9.82 0.24
C VAL A 400 17.53 -9.43 1.35
N ILE A 401 16.67 -10.34 1.76
CA ILE A 401 15.71 -10.17 2.84
C ILE A 401 16.06 -11.16 3.96
N THR A 402 16.14 -10.68 5.19
CA THR A 402 16.42 -11.57 6.33
C THR A 402 15.15 -12.25 6.82
N GLU A 403 15.28 -13.43 7.44
CA GLU A 403 14.13 -14.11 8.06
C GLU A 403 13.54 -13.28 9.20
N GLU A 404 14.38 -12.58 9.97
CA GLU A 404 13.92 -11.68 11.02
C GLU A 404 12.98 -10.59 10.49
N GLU A 405 13.28 -10.02 9.31
CA GLU A 405 12.36 -9.07 8.65
C GLU A 405 11.02 -9.72 8.32
N LEU A 406 11.03 -10.96 7.83
CA LEU A 406 9.80 -11.67 7.44
C LEU A 406 8.94 -12.01 8.66
N TRP A 407 9.55 -12.54 9.72
CA TRP A 407 8.81 -12.94 10.92
C TRP A 407 8.33 -11.77 11.77
N ALA A 408 8.95 -10.59 11.68
CA ALA A 408 8.47 -9.38 12.35
C ALA A 408 7.14 -8.82 11.80
N CYS A 409 6.63 -9.31 10.68
CA CYS A 409 5.38 -8.83 10.09
C CYS A 409 4.16 -9.42 10.82
N THR A 410 3.31 -8.55 11.37
CA THR A 410 2.02 -8.90 11.98
C THR A 410 0.87 -9.04 10.98
N THR A 411 1.12 -8.99 9.69
CA THR A 411 0.11 -9.06 8.61
C THR A 411 -1.08 -8.10 8.76
N CYS A 412 -0.90 -7.00 9.46
CA CYS A 412 -1.97 -6.07 9.81
C CYS A 412 -2.42 -5.13 8.66
N ARG A 413 -1.76 -5.14 7.50
CA ARG A 413 -2.04 -4.34 6.29
C ARG A 413 -2.02 -2.81 6.44
N ASN A 414 -1.52 -2.27 7.54
CA ASN A 414 -1.44 -0.82 7.69
C ASN A 414 -0.52 -0.16 6.65
N CYS A 415 0.55 -0.87 6.25
CA CYS A 415 1.46 -0.44 5.17
C CYS A 415 0.74 -0.29 3.82
N GLU A 416 -0.18 -1.18 3.48
CA GLU A 416 -0.94 -1.19 2.22
C GLU A 416 -2.05 -0.15 2.22
N ASP A 417 -2.75 0.02 3.35
CA ASP A 417 -3.75 1.08 3.49
C ASP A 417 -3.14 2.47 3.27
N GLN A 418 -1.92 2.70 3.79
CA GLN A 418 -1.23 3.97 3.66
C GLN A 418 -0.45 4.13 2.34
N CYS A 419 -0.32 3.08 1.53
CA CYS A 419 0.44 3.13 0.28
C CYS A 419 -0.34 3.87 -0.82
N PRO A 420 0.18 5.01 -1.33
CA PRO A 420 -0.51 5.79 -2.35
C PRO A 420 -0.52 5.14 -3.73
N VAL A 421 0.37 4.18 -3.97
CA VAL A 421 0.48 3.43 -5.23
C VAL A 421 -0.01 1.99 -5.11
N MET A 422 -0.65 1.64 -3.97
CA MET A 422 -1.32 0.36 -3.72
C MET A 422 -0.40 -0.88 -3.76
N ASN A 423 0.84 -0.76 -3.26
CA ASN A 423 1.73 -1.92 -3.14
C ASN A 423 1.20 -2.93 -2.13
N GLN A 424 1.29 -4.22 -2.47
CA GLN A 424 0.84 -5.37 -1.70
C GLN A 424 2.00 -6.00 -0.93
N HIS A 425 2.37 -5.39 0.19
CA HIS A 425 3.51 -5.83 1.01
C HIS A 425 3.27 -7.16 1.71
N VAL A 426 2.04 -7.39 2.21
CA VAL A 426 1.69 -8.55 3.03
C VAL A 426 1.70 -9.81 2.18
N ASP A 427 1.13 -9.75 0.98
CA ASP A 427 1.09 -10.88 0.05
C ASP A 427 2.52 -11.34 -0.31
N THR A 428 3.40 -10.37 -0.63
CA THR A 428 4.81 -10.67 -0.90
C THR A 428 5.50 -11.31 0.30
N ILE A 429 5.27 -10.80 1.53
CA ILE A 429 5.86 -11.38 2.75
C ILE A 429 5.36 -12.81 2.98
N ILE A 430 4.06 -13.06 2.76
CA ILE A 430 3.51 -14.40 2.96
C ILE A 430 4.01 -15.37 1.89
N ASP A 431 4.18 -14.94 0.64
CA ASP A 431 4.75 -15.78 -0.41
C ASP A 431 6.21 -16.16 -0.11
N LEU A 432 7.00 -15.25 0.47
CA LEU A 432 8.34 -15.55 0.98
C LEU A 432 8.30 -16.54 2.17
N ARG A 433 7.35 -16.37 3.11
CA ARG A 433 7.13 -17.32 4.21
C ARG A 433 6.71 -18.70 3.71
N ARG A 434 5.84 -18.77 2.68
CA ARG A 434 5.42 -20.02 2.04
C ARG A 434 6.62 -20.80 1.53
N TYR A 435 7.58 -20.13 0.91
CA TYR A 435 8.81 -20.77 0.45
C TYR A 435 9.63 -21.33 1.61
N LEU A 436 9.85 -20.53 2.67
CA LEU A 436 10.59 -21.00 3.86
C LEU A 436 9.94 -22.23 4.49
N VAL A 437 8.62 -22.22 4.62
CA VAL A 437 7.88 -23.26 5.35
C VAL A 437 7.64 -24.50 4.52
N LEU A 438 7.19 -24.35 3.27
CA LEU A 438 6.76 -25.47 2.42
C LEU A 438 7.92 -26.10 1.63
N THR A 439 8.91 -25.28 1.22
CA THR A 439 10.05 -25.77 0.42
C THR A 439 11.29 -26.04 1.27
N GLU A 440 11.65 -25.14 2.20
CA GLU A 440 12.85 -25.31 3.02
C GLU A 440 12.58 -25.94 4.41
N GLY A 441 11.33 -26.11 4.81
CA GLY A 441 10.97 -26.66 6.13
C GLY A 441 11.41 -25.78 7.31
N ARG A 442 11.62 -24.47 7.09
CA ARG A 442 12.17 -23.53 8.07
C ARG A 442 11.07 -22.65 8.66
N MET A 443 10.99 -22.66 9.99
CA MET A 443 10.04 -21.83 10.76
C MET A 443 10.63 -21.63 12.17
N ASP A 444 10.19 -20.58 12.85
CA ASP A 444 10.46 -20.40 14.27
C ASP A 444 10.00 -21.64 15.07
N PRO A 445 10.81 -22.18 16.01
CA PRO A 445 10.51 -23.42 16.72
C PRO A 445 9.20 -23.41 17.52
N GLU A 446 8.82 -22.26 18.10
CA GLU A 446 7.58 -22.12 18.86
C GLU A 446 6.37 -22.06 17.94
N ALA A 447 6.48 -21.34 16.82
CA ALA A 447 5.47 -21.34 15.77
C ALA A 447 5.30 -22.76 15.17
N GLN A 448 6.38 -23.50 14.95
CA GLN A 448 6.32 -24.87 14.48
C GLN A 448 5.60 -25.78 15.47
N ARG A 449 5.86 -25.62 16.78
CA ARG A 449 5.13 -26.35 17.83
C ARG A 449 3.64 -26.06 17.80
N ALA A 450 3.27 -24.79 17.67
CA ALA A 450 1.87 -24.40 17.55
C ALA A 450 1.21 -25.02 16.31
N MET A 451 1.90 -25.07 15.15
CA MET A 451 1.39 -25.72 13.93
C MET A 451 1.17 -27.22 14.14
N MET A 452 2.13 -27.95 14.72
CA MET A 452 1.98 -29.37 15.05
C MET A 452 0.79 -29.63 15.99
N ASN A 453 0.59 -28.76 16.97
CA ASN A 453 -0.56 -28.85 17.89
C ASN A 453 -1.89 -28.62 17.18
N ILE A 454 -1.96 -27.62 16.27
CA ILE A 454 -3.15 -27.33 15.43
C ILE A 454 -3.48 -28.56 14.58
N GLU A 455 -2.50 -29.15 13.91
CA GLU A 455 -2.68 -30.33 13.08
C GLU A 455 -3.25 -31.51 13.90
N ARG A 456 -2.63 -31.84 15.03
CA ARG A 456 -2.96 -33.01 15.84
C ARG A 456 -4.22 -32.82 16.69
N GLN A 457 -4.35 -31.68 17.36
CA GLN A 457 -5.38 -31.43 18.36
C GLN A 457 -6.43 -30.39 17.96
N GLY A 458 -6.22 -29.66 16.84
CA GLY A 458 -7.10 -28.60 16.36
C GLY A 458 -7.00 -27.29 17.18
N ASN A 459 -5.98 -27.15 18.02
CA ASN A 459 -5.68 -25.93 18.77
C ASN A 459 -4.18 -25.73 18.98
N PRO A 460 -3.69 -24.49 19.12
CA PRO A 460 -2.25 -24.20 19.17
C PRO A 460 -1.55 -24.65 20.46
N TRP A 461 -2.28 -24.88 21.54
CA TRP A 461 -1.71 -25.31 22.82
C TRP A 461 -1.52 -26.84 22.93
N GLY A 462 -2.12 -27.62 22.02
CA GLY A 462 -2.09 -29.08 22.08
C GLY A 462 -2.99 -29.68 23.16
N LEU A 463 -3.96 -28.90 23.64
CA LEU A 463 -4.95 -29.34 24.63
C LEU A 463 -5.93 -30.35 24.02
N SER A 464 -6.52 -31.19 24.87
CA SER A 464 -7.45 -32.24 24.41
C SER A 464 -8.69 -31.66 23.72
N LYS A 465 -9.10 -32.26 22.60
CA LYS A 465 -10.35 -31.90 21.92
C LYS A 465 -11.57 -32.04 22.81
N LYS A 466 -11.54 -32.92 23.82
CA LYS A 466 -12.63 -33.10 24.76
C LYS A 466 -12.85 -31.91 25.67
N GLU A 467 -11.80 -31.13 25.91
CA GLU A 467 -11.84 -29.94 26.75
C GLU A 467 -12.43 -28.71 26.03
N ARG A 468 -12.64 -28.77 24.71
CA ARG A 468 -13.15 -27.65 23.92
C ARG A 468 -14.53 -27.17 24.36
N GLU A 469 -15.33 -28.01 25.02
CA GLU A 469 -16.67 -27.70 25.49
C GLU A 469 -16.73 -27.30 26.99
N ASN A 470 -15.63 -27.43 27.74
CA ASN A 470 -15.62 -27.23 29.21
C ASN A 470 -16.11 -25.82 29.64
N TRP A 471 -15.88 -24.81 28.81
CA TRP A 471 -16.36 -23.44 29.10
C TRP A 471 -17.89 -23.34 29.22
N ARG A 472 -18.67 -24.26 28.63
CA ARG A 472 -20.13 -24.33 28.74
C ARG A 472 -20.57 -24.71 30.16
N GLU A 473 -19.74 -25.51 30.84
CA GLU A 473 -20.06 -26.04 32.18
C GLU A 473 -19.77 -25.05 33.29
N ALA A 474 -19.07 -23.93 32.97
CA ALA A 474 -18.74 -22.89 33.94
C ALA A 474 -19.98 -22.13 34.47
N ASP A 475 -21.09 -22.18 33.75
CA ASP A 475 -22.37 -21.57 34.14
C ASP A 475 -23.52 -22.51 33.75
N GLU A 476 -24.06 -23.22 34.73
CA GLU A 476 -25.16 -24.18 34.56
C GLU A 476 -26.47 -23.53 34.03
N THR A 477 -26.61 -22.22 34.16
CA THR A 477 -27.79 -21.47 33.68
C THR A 477 -27.67 -21.08 32.21
N LEU A 478 -26.47 -21.16 31.62
CA LEU A 478 -26.19 -20.76 30.26
C LEU A 478 -26.48 -21.90 29.26
N ARG A 479 -27.54 -21.76 28.46
CA ARG A 479 -27.82 -22.71 27.37
C ARG A 479 -26.92 -22.46 26.18
N VAL A 480 -26.01 -23.41 25.87
CA VAL A 480 -25.19 -23.42 24.68
C VAL A 480 -25.27 -24.81 24.03
N PRO A 481 -26.26 -25.05 23.17
CA PRO A 481 -26.46 -26.38 22.59
C PRO A 481 -25.39 -26.67 21.50
N THR A 482 -25.00 -27.93 21.42
CA THR A 482 -24.25 -28.42 20.26
C THR A 482 -25.19 -28.78 19.12
N VAL A 483 -24.69 -28.74 17.87
CA VAL A 483 -25.45 -29.24 16.71
C VAL A 483 -25.96 -30.65 16.92
N LYS A 484 -25.16 -31.52 17.57
CA LYS A 484 -25.53 -32.93 17.84
C LYS A 484 -26.68 -33.02 18.85
N GLU A 485 -26.73 -32.15 19.86
CA GLU A 485 -27.83 -32.07 20.87
C GLU A 485 -29.12 -31.64 20.17
N LEU A 486 -29.11 -30.53 19.41
CA LEU A 486 -30.27 -30.04 18.67
C LEU A 486 -30.82 -31.06 17.67
N GLN A 487 -29.94 -31.74 16.93
CA GLN A 487 -30.37 -32.81 16.03
C GLN A 487 -31.10 -33.96 16.72
N LYS A 488 -30.71 -34.30 17.95
CA LYS A 488 -31.42 -35.32 18.73
C LYS A 488 -32.77 -34.82 19.26
N GLU A 489 -32.86 -33.52 19.57
CA GLU A 489 -34.08 -32.86 20.05
C GLU A 489 -35.04 -32.51 18.89
N GLY A 490 -34.56 -32.62 17.62
CA GLY A 490 -35.34 -32.23 16.44
C GLY A 490 -35.48 -30.70 16.31
N GLU A 491 -34.62 -29.96 16.95
CA GLU A 491 -34.56 -28.49 16.87
C GLU A 491 -33.62 -28.01 15.81
N GLU A 492 -33.93 -26.86 15.18
CA GLU A 492 -33.10 -26.19 14.19
C GLU A 492 -32.42 -24.98 14.83
N PHE A 493 -31.23 -24.64 14.26
CA PHE A 493 -30.51 -23.41 14.63
C PHE A 493 -30.43 -22.48 13.42
N GLU A 494 -30.33 -21.17 13.67
CA GLU A 494 -30.13 -20.15 12.65
C GLU A 494 -28.66 -19.86 12.42
N TYR A 495 -27.90 -19.74 13.51
CA TYR A 495 -26.47 -19.43 13.47
C TYR A 495 -25.63 -20.56 14.05
N LEU A 496 -24.56 -20.94 13.33
CA LEU A 496 -23.46 -21.66 13.95
C LEU A 496 -22.59 -20.65 14.69
N PHE A 497 -22.47 -20.75 15.99
CA PHE A 497 -21.50 -19.98 16.76
C PHE A 497 -20.14 -20.70 16.70
N TRP A 498 -19.23 -20.14 15.87
CA TRP A 498 -17.85 -20.56 15.83
C TRP A 498 -17.10 -19.90 17.00
N VAL A 499 -16.78 -20.69 18.02
CA VAL A 499 -16.17 -20.24 19.27
C VAL A 499 -14.69 -19.94 19.09
N GLY A 500 -14.02 -20.70 18.22
CA GLY A 500 -12.59 -20.60 17.97
C GLY A 500 -11.74 -21.19 19.10
N SER A 501 -10.44 -21.33 18.83
CA SER A 501 -9.53 -21.90 19.83
C SER A 501 -9.38 -20.99 21.07
N MET A 502 -9.36 -19.67 20.89
CA MET A 502 -9.29 -18.72 22.01
C MET A 502 -10.51 -18.83 22.91
N GLY A 503 -11.71 -18.70 22.37
CA GLY A 503 -12.95 -18.78 23.13
C GLY A 503 -13.20 -20.14 23.80
N SER A 504 -12.55 -21.21 23.28
CA SER A 504 -12.70 -22.56 23.85
C SER A 504 -11.71 -22.89 24.96
N TYR A 505 -10.47 -22.43 24.88
CA TYR A 505 -9.38 -22.90 25.75
C TYR A 505 -8.72 -21.81 26.60
N ASP A 506 -8.75 -20.53 26.16
CA ASP A 506 -8.17 -19.44 26.94
C ASP A 506 -9.15 -18.92 27.98
N ASN A 507 -8.79 -19.01 29.26
CA ASN A 507 -9.66 -18.65 30.39
C ASN A 507 -10.18 -17.21 30.31
N ARG A 508 -9.41 -16.28 29.73
CA ARG A 508 -9.85 -14.90 29.55
C ARG A 508 -10.88 -14.78 28.44
N SER A 509 -10.62 -15.44 27.32
CA SER A 509 -11.46 -15.39 26.12
C SER A 509 -12.73 -16.24 26.25
N GLN A 510 -12.76 -17.24 27.13
CA GLN A 510 -13.98 -17.98 27.49
C GLN A 510 -15.06 -17.05 28.03
N LYS A 511 -14.68 -15.99 28.77
CA LYS A 511 -15.64 -14.99 29.28
C LYS A 511 -16.35 -14.25 28.13
N ILE A 512 -15.64 -13.97 27.02
CA ILE A 512 -16.22 -13.36 25.82
C ILE A 512 -17.25 -14.30 25.21
N ALA A 513 -16.89 -15.59 25.05
CA ALA A 513 -17.80 -16.59 24.49
C ALA A 513 -19.06 -16.75 25.32
N MET A 514 -18.94 -16.78 26.65
CA MET A 514 -20.07 -16.84 27.56
C MET A 514 -20.95 -15.58 27.51
N ALA A 515 -20.34 -14.39 27.52
CA ALA A 515 -21.04 -13.13 27.39
C ALA A 515 -21.86 -13.06 26.10
N PHE A 516 -21.24 -13.41 24.97
CA PHE A 516 -21.95 -13.44 23.70
C PHE A 516 -23.05 -14.47 23.64
N ALA A 517 -22.84 -15.67 24.20
CA ALA A 517 -23.90 -16.71 24.30
C ALA A 517 -25.08 -16.26 25.16
N ARG A 518 -24.87 -15.57 26.30
CA ARG A 518 -25.92 -14.99 27.11
C ARG A 518 -26.69 -13.91 26.36
N LEU A 519 -26.00 -13.07 25.61
CA LEU A 519 -26.63 -12.03 24.77
C LEU A 519 -27.49 -12.65 23.66
N MET A 520 -27.02 -13.73 23.00
CA MET A 520 -27.82 -14.47 22.01
C MET A 520 -29.07 -15.08 22.64
N ASN A 521 -28.95 -15.73 23.81
CA ASN A 521 -30.08 -16.27 24.52
C ASN A 521 -31.10 -15.16 24.93
N LYS A 522 -30.58 -14.01 25.39
CA LYS A 522 -31.43 -12.85 25.76
C LYS A 522 -32.18 -12.29 24.55
N ALA A 523 -31.56 -12.26 23.39
CA ALA A 523 -32.15 -11.81 22.14
C ALA A 523 -33.10 -12.87 21.51
N GLY A 524 -33.19 -14.08 22.08
CA GLY A 524 -34.00 -15.17 21.55
C GLY A 524 -33.47 -15.80 20.29
N ILE A 525 -32.17 -15.69 20.02
CA ILE A 525 -31.51 -16.20 18.82
C ILE A 525 -31.25 -17.70 18.96
N LYS A 526 -31.67 -18.47 17.95
CA LYS A 526 -31.39 -19.91 17.87
C LYS A 526 -29.97 -20.13 17.30
N PHE A 527 -29.08 -20.65 18.12
CA PHE A 527 -27.73 -20.95 17.73
C PHE A 527 -27.25 -22.32 18.21
N ALA A 528 -26.20 -22.82 17.60
CA ALA A 528 -25.53 -24.03 18.04
C ALA A 528 -24.01 -23.90 17.88
N ILE A 529 -23.24 -24.71 18.62
CA ILE A 529 -21.80 -24.85 18.43
C ILE A 529 -21.46 -26.24 17.86
N LEU A 530 -20.30 -26.37 17.20
CA LEU A 530 -19.81 -27.68 16.76
C LEU A 530 -19.23 -28.51 17.92
N GLY A 531 -18.90 -27.86 19.04
CA GLY A 531 -18.27 -28.49 20.20
C GLY A 531 -16.97 -29.17 19.82
N ASN A 532 -16.78 -30.44 20.21
CA ASN A 532 -15.57 -31.22 19.95
C ASN A 532 -15.31 -31.50 18.44
N LYS A 533 -16.22 -31.15 17.55
CA LYS A 533 -16.03 -31.23 16.11
C LYS A 533 -15.38 -30.00 15.51
N GLU A 534 -15.43 -28.89 16.22
CA GLU A 534 -14.76 -27.66 15.80
C GLU A 534 -13.24 -27.84 15.82
N ARG A 535 -12.57 -27.32 14.80
CA ARG A 535 -11.11 -27.31 14.69
C ARG A 535 -10.58 -25.87 14.69
N ASN A 536 -9.32 -25.68 14.36
CA ASN A 536 -8.79 -24.35 14.08
C ASN A 536 -9.29 -23.84 12.71
N SER A 537 -9.51 -22.53 12.57
CA SER A 537 -9.93 -21.91 11.31
C SER A 537 -8.87 -21.97 10.20
N GLY A 538 -7.61 -22.20 10.56
CA GLY A 538 -6.47 -22.23 9.65
C GLY A 538 -5.80 -20.87 9.41
N ASP A 539 -6.35 -19.74 9.93
CA ASP A 539 -5.75 -18.42 9.70
C ASP A 539 -4.27 -18.36 10.11
N THR A 540 -3.95 -18.86 11.31
CA THR A 540 -2.56 -18.88 11.80
C THR A 540 -1.63 -19.65 10.87
N ALA A 541 -2.05 -20.82 10.39
CA ALA A 541 -1.26 -21.63 9.46
C ALA A 541 -1.01 -20.87 8.16
N ARG A 542 -2.04 -20.27 7.59
CA ARG A 542 -1.96 -19.51 6.34
C ARG A 542 -1.04 -18.30 6.45
N ARG A 543 -1.16 -17.52 7.54
CA ARG A 543 -0.32 -16.31 7.76
C ARG A 543 1.13 -16.63 8.07
N LEU A 544 1.42 -17.81 8.61
CA LEU A 544 2.77 -18.32 8.79
C LEU A 544 3.35 -18.96 7.53
N GLY A 545 2.57 -19.14 6.46
CA GLY A 545 3.01 -19.73 5.20
C GLY A 545 2.78 -21.24 5.09
N ASN A 546 2.18 -21.90 6.09
CA ASN A 546 1.83 -23.32 6.00
C ASN A 546 0.47 -23.50 5.29
N GLU A 547 0.49 -23.28 3.98
CA GLU A 547 -0.68 -23.38 3.13
C GLU A 547 -1.25 -24.80 3.07
N PHE A 548 -0.39 -25.83 3.18
CA PHE A 548 -0.83 -27.22 3.19
C PHE A 548 -1.74 -27.53 4.37
N LEU A 549 -1.28 -27.22 5.58
CA LEU A 549 -2.11 -27.38 6.80
C LEU A 549 -3.38 -26.52 6.73
N PHE A 550 -3.29 -25.31 6.16
CA PHE A 550 -4.47 -24.47 5.99
C PHE A 550 -5.53 -25.17 5.12
N GLN A 551 -5.16 -25.65 3.94
CA GLN A 551 -6.12 -26.31 3.03
C GLN A 551 -6.71 -27.58 3.65
N GLU A 552 -5.91 -28.39 4.34
CA GLU A 552 -6.39 -29.55 5.09
C GLU A 552 -7.45 -29.18 6.15
N LEU A 553 -7.23 -28.07 6.88
CA LEU A 553 -8.20 -27.59 7.87
C LEU A 553 -9.48 -27.07 7.20
N VAL A 554 -9.36 -26.34 6.10
CA VAL A 554 -10.50 -25.83 5.31
C VAL A 554 -11.40 -26.98 4.86
N GLU A 555 -10.83 -28.00 4.24
CA GLU A 555 -11.59 -29.16 3.79
C GLU A 555 -12.32 -29.89 4.93
N LYS A 556 -11.62 -30.07 6.07
CA LYS A 556 -12.21 -30.70 7.25
C LYS A 556 -13.34 -29.88 7.82
N ASN A 557 -13.18 -28.57 7.91
CA ASN A 557 -14.21 -27.66 8.45
C ASN A 557 -15.43 -27.57 7.51
N ILE A 558 -15.24 -27.46 6.19
CA ILE A 558 -16.33 -27.42 5.22
C ILE A 558 -17.14 -28.71 5.29
N LYS A 559 -16.51 -29.88 5.34
CA LYS A 559 -17.20 -31.17 5.52
C LYS A 559 -18.06 -31.23 6.79
N GLU A 560 -17.59 -30.65 7.89
CA GLU A 560 -18.39 -30.59 9.13
C GLU A 560 -19.52 -29.56 9.01
N PHE A 561 -19.32 -28.41 8.32
CA PHE A 561 -20.37 -27.43 8.04
C PHE A 561 -21.50 -28.03 7.19
N GLU A 562 -21.16 -28.76 6.14
CA GLU A 562 -22.14 -29.46 5.28
C GLU A 562 -22.95 -30.48 6.06
N LYS A 563 -22.29 -31.34 6.85
CA LYS A 563 -22.97 -32.32 7.71
C LYS A 563 -23.90 -31.68 8.74
N ALA A 564 -23.54 -30.52 9.24
CA ALA A 564 -24.31 -29.76 10.21
C ALA A 564 -25.42 -28.91 9.56
N GLY A 565 -25.43 -28.76 8.24
CA GLY A 565 -26.37 -27.91 7.51
C GLY A 565 -26.16 -26.42 7.77
N VAL A 566 -24.92 -26.01 7.99
CA VAL A 566 -24.56 -24.60 8.34
C VAL A 566 -24.81 -23.69 7.15
N LYS A 567 -25.62 -22.65 7.37
CA LYS A 567 -25.88 -21.57 6.40
C LYS A 567 -25.31 -20.23 6.87
N LYS A 568 -25.30 -19.98 8.16
CA LYS A 568 -24.82 -18.75 8.77
C LYS A 568 -23.83 -19.06 9.88
N ILE A 569 -22.69 -18.40 9.86
CA ILE A 569 -21.66 -18.48 10.92
C ILE A 569 -21.59 -17.13 11.63
N VAL A 570 -21.52 -17.14 12.95
CA VAL A 570 -21.13 -15.99 13.75
C VAL A 570 -19.91 -16.33 14.60
N THR A 571 -18.99 -15.41 14.73
CA THR A 571 -17.78 -15.60 15.54
C THR A 571 -17.38 -14.35 16.31
N ILE A 572 -16.71 -14.55 17.44
CA ILE A 572 -16.06 -13.48 18.23
C ILE A 572 -14.63 -13.18 17.75
N ASP A 573 -14.13 -13.97 16.81
CA ASP A 573 -12.75 -13.92 16.31
C ASP A 573 -12.70 -13.29 14.91
N PRO A 574 -12.15 -12.05 14.76
CA PRO A 574 -12.00 -11.40 13.46
C PRO A 574 -11.10 -12.16 12.48
N HIS A 575 -10.17 -12.98 12.96
CA HIS A 575 -9.32 -13.81 12.09
C HIS A 575 -10.14 -14.93 11.45
N ALA A 576 -10.96 -15.63 12.26
CA ALA A 576 -11.88 -16.62 11.75
C ALA A 576 -12.95 -15.99 10.84
N TYR A 577 -13.51 -14.83 11.24
CA TYR A 577 -14.43 -14.05 10.42
C TYR A 577 -13.86 -13.75 9.03
N ASN A 578 -12.64 -13.20 8.99
CA ASN A 578 -11.99 -12.86 7.73
C ASN A 578 -11.78 -14.07 6.83
N ILE A 579 -11.28 -15.17 7.38
CA ILE A 579 -10.91 -16.32 6.57
C ILE A 579 -12.14 -17.07 6.04
N PHE A 580 -13.20 -17.20 6.85
CA PHE A 580 -14.45 -17.82 6.43
C PHE A 580 -15.17 -16.97 5.37
N LYS A 581 -15.19 -15.66 5.52
CA LYS A 581 -15.88 -14.74 4.62
C LYS A 581 -15.17 -14.58 3.29
N ASN A 582 -13.83 -14.45 3.30
CA ASN A 582 -13.08 -14.01 2.15
C ASN A 582 -12.29 -15.13 1.47
N GLU A 583 -11.87 -16.17 2.19
CA GLU A 583 -10.92 -17.15 1.69
C GLU A 583 -11.52 -18.56 1.55
N TYR A 584 -12.43 -19.00 2.44
CA TYR A 584 -13.14 -20.28 2.34
C TYR A 584 -14.02 -20.42 1.07
N PRO A 585 -14.58 -19.35 0.49
CA PRO A 585 -15.32 -19.46 -0.78
C PRO A 585 -14.50 -20.03 -1.93
N ASP A 586 -13.16 -19.86 -1.94
CA ASP A 586 -12.28 -20.47 -2.95
C ASP A 586 -12.18 -22.00 -2.84
N PHE A 587 -12.71 -22.55 -1.74
CA PHE A 587 -12.77 -23.99 -1.45
C PHE A 587 -14.21 -24.55 -1.43
N GLY A 588 -15.18 -23.74 -1.89
CA GLY A 588 -16.57 -24.18 -2.05
C GLY A 588 -17.49 -23.89 -0.85
N PHE A 589 -17.08 -23.09 0.12
CA PHE A 589 -17.98 -22.67 1.19
C PHE A 589 -18.88 -21.50 0.74
N GLU A 590 -20.22 -21.67 0.83
CA GLU A 590 -21.24 -20.70 0.39
C GLU A 590 -22.07 -20.10 1.55
N GLY A 591 -21.61 -20.18 2.79
CA GLY A 591 -22.34 -19.65 3.95
C GLY A 591 -22.17 -18.15 4.16
N GLU A 592 -23.15 -17.52 4.82
CA GLU A 592 -23.03 -16.15 5.32
C GLU A 592 -22.18 -16.13 6.61
N VAL A 593 -21.28 -15.14 6.74
CA VAL A 593 -20.39 -15.02 7.90
C VAL A 593 -20.55 -13.66 8.54
N TYR A 594 -20.74 -13.66 9.86
CA TYR A 594 -20.95 -12.46 10.68
C TYR A 594 -19.93 -12.40 11.80
N HIS A 595 -19.47 -11.20 12.10
CA HIS A 595 -18.77 -10.92 13.33
C HIS A 595 -19.79 -10.60 14.44
N HIS A 596 -19.52 -10.99 15.68
CA HIS A 596 -20.48 -10.81 16.80
C HIS A 596 -20.92 -9.35 16.97
N THR A 597 -20.05 -8.37 16.74
CA THR A 597 -20.40 -6.95 16.84
C THR A 597 -21.39 -6.48 15.79
N GLU A 598 -21.39 -7.07 14.58
CA GLU A 598 -22.37 -6.74 13.55
C GLU A 598 -23.78 -7.17 13.98
N LEU A 599 -23.88 -8.38 14.56
CA LEU A 599 -25.17 -8.90 15.05
C LEU A 599 -25.61 -8.18 16.32
N LEU A 600 -24.72 -7.90 17.27
CA LEU A 600 -25.05 -7.16 18.48
C LEU A 600 -25.58 -5.75 18.16
N ALA A 601 -24.92 -5.04 17.24
CA ALA A 601 -25.41 -3.74 16.78
C ALA A 601 -26.79 -3.83 16.12
N LYS A 602 -27.01 -4.84 15.28
CA LYS A 602 -28.31 -5.11 14.68
C LYS A 602 -29.39 -5.42 15.72
N TRP A 603 -29.12 -6.26 16.71
CA TRP A 603 -30.10 -6.62 17.76
C TRP A 603 -30.40 -5.46 18.71
N LEU A 604 -29.47 -4.53 18.91
CA LEU A 604 -29.71 -3.27 19.60
C LEU A 604 -30.66 -2.38 18.80
N ASP A 605 -30.44 -2.23 17.51
CA ASP A 605 -31.26 -1.41 16.61
C ASP A 605 -32.69 -1.99 16.46
N GLU A 606 -32.82 -3.31 16.41
CA GLU A 606 -34.10 -4.03 16.38
C GLU A 606 -34.81 -4.02 17.75
N GLY A 607 -34.17 -3.56 18.83
CA GLY A 607 -34.68 -3.53 20.17
C GLY A 607 -34.79 -4.89 20.87
N LEU A 608 -34.12 -5.94 20.33
CA LEU A 608 -34.04 -7.27 20.95
C LEU A 608 -33.12 -7.26 22.18
N LEU A 609 -32.09 -6.41 22.15
CA LEU A 609 -31.23 -6.14 23.29
C LEU A 609 -31.44 -4.68 23.75
N LYS A 610 -31.53 -4.46 25.07
CA LYS A 610 -31.70 -3.12 25.64
C LYS A 610 -30.74 -2.93 26.80
N PRO A 611 -29.70 -2.11 26.64
CA PRO A 611 -28.82 -1.72 27.74
C PRO A 611 -29.61 -0.84 28.74
N VAL A 612 -29.74 -1.27 29.97
CA VAL A 612 -30.55 -0.59 31.00
C VAL A 612 -29.76 -0.18 32.24
N HIS A 613 -28.68 -0.88 32.53
CA HIS A 613 -27.80 -0.56 33.64
C HIS A 613 -26.69 0.39 33.21
N PRO A 614 -26.57 1.58 33.83
CA PRO A 614 -25.55 2.54 33.46
C PRO A 614 -24.15 2.05 33.84
N ILE A 615 -23.18 2.27 32.94
CA ILE A 615 -21.77 2.02 33.17
C ILE A 615 -21.05 3.37 33.15
N ASN A 616 -20.76 3.91 34.35
CA ASN A 616 -20.14 5.21 34.49
C ASN A 616 -18.60 5.08 34.38
N GLU A 617 -18.14 4.72 33.18
CA GLU A 617 -16.73 4.51 32.88
C GLU A 617 -16.32 5.26 31.61
N LYS A 618 -15.08 5.71 31.58
CA LYS A 618 -14.43 6.20 30.38
C LYS A 618 -13.85 5.03 29.60
N ILE A 619 -14.41 4.75 28.43
CA ILE A 619 -14.08 3.59 27.62
C ILE A 619 -13.41 4.04 26.32
N THR A 620 -12.31 3.43 25.99
CA THR A 620 -11.67 3.56 24.67
C THR A 620 -11.70 2.24 23.91
N TYR A 621 -11.65 2.30 22.59
CA TYR A 621 -11.74 1.12 21.73
C TYR A 621 -10.49 0.90 20.90
N HIS A 622 -10.00 -0.34 20.88
CA HIS A 622 -8.93 -0.79 20.00
C HIS A 622 -9.49 -1.46 18.75
N ASP A 623 -9.29 -0.84 17.58
CA ASP A 623 -9.69 -1.43 16.30
C ASP A 623 -8.84 -2.66 15.96
N SER A 624 -9.49 -3.83 15.88
CA SER A 624 -8.87 -5.04 15.35
C SER A 624 -8.59 -4.87 13.85
N CYS A 625 -7.37 -5.17 13.43
CA CYS A 625 -6.98 -5.01 12.03
C CYS A 625 -7.76 -5.94 11.08
N TYR A 626 -8.06 -7.16 11.50
CA TYR A 626 -8.82 -8.13 10.69
C TYR A 626 -10.32 -7.82 10.63
N LEU A 627 -10.85 -7.08 11.59
CA LEU A 627 -12.23 -6.58 11.53
C LEU A 627 -12.31 -5.30 10.69
N GLY A 628 -11.44 -4.33 10.97
CA GLY A 628 -11.44 -3.02 10.29
C GLY A 628 -10.77 -3.07 8.92
N ARG A 629 -9.43 -3.09 8.85
CA ARG A 629 -8.69 -2.97 7.58
C ARG A 629 -8.93 -4.08 6.57
N TYR A 630 -9.26 -5.28 7.03
CA TYR A 630 -9.58 -6.40 6.15
C TYR A 630 -11.05 -6.45 5.71
N ASN A 631 -11.98 -5.95 6.55
CA ASN A 631 -13.41 -6.12 6.33
C ASN A 631 -14.25 -4.84 6.46
N ASP A 632 -13.63 -3.68 6.66
CA ASP A 632 -14.26 -2.35 6.76
C ASP A 632 -15.30 -2.22 7.90
N VAL A 633 -15.27 -3.08 8.91
CA VAL A 633 -16.17 -3.06 10.05
C VAL A 633 -15.58 -2.20 11.17
N TYR A 634 -15.97 -0.93 11.23
CA TYR A 634 -15.50 0.06 12.21
C TYR A 634 -16.59 0.63 13.10
N ASP A 635 -17.80 0.79 12.57
CA ASP A 635 -18.90 1.48 13.27
C ASP A 635 -19.67 0.60 14.26
N PRO A 636 -19.94 -0.69 13.99
CA PRO A 636 -20.71 -1.53 14.91
C PRO A 636 -20.17 -1.59 16.35
N PRO A 637 -18.86 -1.79 16.59
CA PRO A 637 -18.32 -1.77 17.95
C PRO A 637 -18.54 -0.44 18.67
N ARG A 638 -18.40 0.68 17.96
CA ARG A 638 -18.60 2.03 18.49
C ARG A 638 -20.06 2.27 18.84
N TYR A 639 -20.96 1.92 17.93
CA TYR A 639 -22.41 2.03 18.16
C TYR A 639 -22.85 1.27 19.41
N ILE A 640 -22.32 0.06 19.63
CA ILE A 640 -22.60 -0.72 20.83
C ILE A 640 -22.16 0.02 22.09
N LEU A 641 -20.91 0.50 22.14
CA LEU A 641 -20.38 1.20 23.30
C LEU A 641 -21.11 2.52 23.59
N GLU A 642 -21.44 3.28 22.55
CA GLU A 642 -22.16 4.55 22.64
C GLU A 642 -23.63 4.38 23.03
N SER A 643 -24.23 3.19 22.78
CA SER A 643 -25.61 2.88 23.16
C SER A 643 -25.77 2.59 24.66
N ILE A 644 -24.68 2.37 25.39
CA ILE A 644 -24.69 2.02 26.81
C ILE A 644 -24.82 3.29 27.67
N PRO A 645 -25.86 3.40 28.53
CA PRO A 645 -26.00 4.56 29.39
C PRO A 645 -24.81 4.75 30.32
N GLY A 646 -24.35 5.99 30.47
CA GLY A 646 -23.25 6.38 31.37
C GLY A 646 -21.84 6.20 30.80
N VAL A 647 -21.65 5.52 29.66
CA VAL A 647 -20.35 5.36 29.02
C VAL A 647 -19.87 6.70 28.46
N GLU A 648 -18.67 7.11 28.83
CA GLU A 648 -17.90 8.17 28.17
C GLU A 648 -16.98 7.52 27.15
N TYR A 649 -17.43 7.45 25.87
CA TYR A 649 -16.62 6.90 24.80
C TYR A 649 -15.57 7.90 24.30
N VAL A 650 -14.29 7.50 24.24
CA VAL A 650 -13.17 8.34 23.79
C VAL A 650 -12.28 7.59 22.80
N GLU A 651 -12.05 8.19 21.64
CA GLU A 651 -11.18 7.60 20.60
C GLU A 651 -9.70 7.69 20.98
N ILE A 652 -8.94 6.64 20.67
CA ILE A 652 -7.48 6.69 20.65
C ILE A 652 -7.03 7.54 19.45
N GLU A 653 -5.95 8.30 19.53
CA GLU A 653 -5.46 9.14 18.44
C GLU A 653 -5.28 8.35 17.13
N ARG A 654 -4.70 7.15 17.21
CA ARG A 654 -4.60 6.23 16.08
C ARG A 654 -5.73 5.21 16.15
N ASN A 655 -6.80 5.48 15.42
CA ASN A 655 -8.01 4.65 15.35
C ASN A 655 -8.37 4.29 13.92
N ARG A 656 -9.42 3.50 13.75
CA ARG A 656 -9.98 3.04 12.48
C ARG A 656 -8.89 2.47 11.55
N GLU A 657 -8.86 2.86 10.28
CA GLU A 657 -7.86 2.40 9.32
C GLU A 657 -6.41 2.75 9.71
N ASN A 658 -6.21 3.83 10.49
CA ASN A 658 -4.88 4.23 10.97
C ASN A 658 -4.47 3.54 12.29
N GLY A 659 -5.35 2.72 12.87
CA GLY A 659 -5.10 2.00 14.12
C GLY A 659 -3.78 1.22 14.11
N MET A 660 -2.99 1.29 15.19
CA MET A 660 -1.80 0.44 15.36
C MET A 660 -2.24 -0.97 15.71
N CYS A 661 -1.54 -2.00 15.18
CA CYS A 661 -1.78 -3.40 15.50
C CYS A 661 -1.48 -3.70 16.99
N CYS A 662 -2.21 -4.66 17.56
CA CYS A 662 -1.95 -5.17 18.91
C CYS A 662 -0.69 -6.05 19.03
N GLY A 663 -0.18 -6.59 17.91
CA GLY A 663 1.00 -7.44 17.88
C GLY A 663 0.73 -8.93 17.71
N ALA A 664 -0.50 -9.42 17.81
CA ALA A 664 -0.80 -10.86 17.75
C ALA A 664 -0.74 -11.47 16.34
N GLY A 665 -1.03 -10.65 15.31
CA GLY A 665 -1.19 -11.14 13.94
C GLY A 665 0.06 -11.71 13.32
N GLY A 666 -0.08 -12.36 12.14
CA GLY A 666 1.04 -12.94 11.39
C GLY A 666 1.73 -14.11 12.09
N GLY A 667 1.09 -14.69 13.09
CA GLY A 667 1.67 -15.76 13.91
C GLY A 667 2.57 -15.27 15.05
N LEU A 668 2.79 -13.96 15.19
CA LEU A 668 3.72 -13.41 16.18
C LEU A 668 3.30 -13.71 17.62
N MET A 669 2.00 -13.94 17.88
CA MET A 669 1.51 -14.38 19.19
C MET A 669 2.13 -15.72 19.64
N TRP A 670 2.55 -16.55 18.71
CA TRP A 670 3.14 -17.87 18.96
C TRP A 670 4.68 -17.87 18.87
N MET A 671 5.28 -16.69 18.80
CA MET A 671 6.73 -16.50 18.73
C MET A 671 7.18 -15.52 19.79
N GLU A 672 8.45 -15.59 20.17
CA GLU A 672 9.03 -14.65 21.13
C GLU A 672 9.53 -13.39 20.40
N GLU A 673 9.13 -12.22 20.91
CA GLU A 673 9.65 -10.94 20.41
C GLU A 673 11.00 -10.63 21.07
N THR A 674 12.10 -11.03 20.42
CA THR A 674 13.47 -10.89 20.94
C THR A 674 14.14 -9.56 20.65
N THR A 675 13.61 -8.79 19.67
CA THR A 675 14.19 -7.51 19.21
C THR A 675 13.24 -6.34 19.37
N GLY A 676 13.78 -5.18 19.72
CA GLY A 676 13.01 -3.95 19.89
C GLY A 676 12.04 -3.99 21.09
N ASN A 677 11.11 -3.06 21.12
CA ASN A 677 10.04 -3.05 22.13
C ASN A 677 8.88 -3.96 21.69
N ARG A 678 8.15 -4.51 22.66
CA ARG A 678 6.95 -5.29 22.36
C ARG A 678 5.84 -4.41 21.76
N ILE A 679 5.25 -4.90 20.67
CA ILE A 679 4.21 -4.16 19.93
C ILE A 679 2.98 -3.90 20.80
N ASN A 680 2.57 -4.88 21.60
CA ASN A 680 1.40 -4.76 22.48
C ASN A 680 1.60 -3.67 23.54
N VAL A 681 2.79 -3.55 24.12
CA VAL A 681 3.11 -2.50 25.10
C VAL A 681 2.99 -1.12 24.45
N ALA A 682 3.60 -0.93 23.27
CA ALA A 682 3.50 0.32 22.55
C ALA A 682 2.05 0.69 22.15
N ARG A 683 1.21 -0.29 21.81
CA ARG A 683 -0.22 -0.06 21.55
C ARG A 683 -1.00 0.28 22.81
N THR A 684 -0.71 -0.39 23.91
CA THR A 684 -1.32 -0.11 25.21
C THR A 684 -0.98 1.32 25.67
N GLU A 685 0.25 1.77 25.51
CA GLU A 685 0.64 3.16 25.80
C GLU A 685 -0.20 4.20 25.02
N GLN A 686 -0.51 3.91 23.74
CA GLN A 686 -1.41 4.77 22.95
C GLN A 686 -2.84 4.79 23.49
N ALA A 687 -3.34 3.65 23.99
CA ALA A 687 -4.66 3.59 24.62
C ALA A 687 -4.69 4.29 25.97
N LEU A 688 -3.66 4.15 26.80
CA LEU A 688 -3.53 4.81 28.09
C LEU A 688 -3.40 6.33 27.98
N ALA A 689 -2.97 6.87 26.83
CA ALA A 689 -2.83 8.31 26.62
C ALA A 689 -4.16 9.08 26.73
N VAL A 690 -5.30 8.43 26.59
CA VAL A 690 -6.63 9.03 26.80
C VAL A 690 -7.17 8.78 28.21
N ALA A 691 -6.36 8.20 29.13
CA ALA A 691 -6.70 7.89 30.51
C ALA A 691 -8.07 7.17 30.66
N PRO A 692 -8.26 5.99 30.05
CA PRO A 692 -9.52 5.25 30.14
C PRO A 692 -9.61 4.44 31.44
N ASN A 693 -10.83 4.12 31.89
CA ASN A 693 -11.07 3.07 32.87
C ASN A 693 -11.03 1.69 32.22
N THR A 694 -11.55 1.60 30.98
CA THR A 694 -11.65 0.35 30.23
C THR A 694 -11.09 0.52 28.83
N ILE A 695 -10.20 -0.39 28.43
CA ILE A 695 -9.77 -0.56 27.03
C ILE A 695 -10.60 -1.68 26.43
N SER A 696 -11.50 -1.34 25.50
CA SER A 696 -12.35 -2.33 24.84
C SER A 696 -11.75 -2.76 23.49
N SER A 697 -12.05 -3.99 23.08
CA SER A 697 -11.73 -4.55 21.78
C SER A 697 -12.84 -5.50 21.33
N ALA A 698 -12.78 -5.98 20.11
CA ALA A 698 -13.70 -6.98 19.58
C ALA A 698 -12.90 -8.13 18.93
N CYS A 699 -11.89 -8.60 19.63
CA CYS A 699 -10.99 -9.67 19.17
C CYS A 699 -10.31 -10.32 20.38
N PRO A 700 -10.45 -11.63 20.58
CA PRO A 700 -9.81 -12.34 21.69
C PRO A 700 -8.28 -12.18 21.72
N TYR A 701 -7.63 -12.24 20.56
CA TYR A 701 -6.18 -12.06 20.44
C TYR A 701 -5.76 -10.63 20.83
N CYS A 702 -6.48 -9.62 20.33
CA CYS A 702 -6.19 -8.22 20.69
C CYS A 702 -6.39 -7.99 22.19
N LEU A 703 -7.43 -8.60 22.77
CA LEU A 703 -7.74 -8.46 24.18
C LEU A 703 -6.63 -9.05 25.05
N THR A 704 -6.11 -10.24 24.73
CA THR A 704 -4.98 -10.86 25.41
C THR A 704 -3.74 -9.97 25.34
N MET A 705 -3.41 -9.46 24.14
CA MET A 705 -2.26 -8.59 23.96
C MET A 705 -2.37 -7.28 24.73
N LEU A 706 -3.54 -6.67 24.80
CA LEU A 706 -3.78 -5.45 25.58
C LEU A 706 -3.74 -5.72 27.09
N SER A 707 -4.29 -6.84 27.54
CA SER A 707 -4.21 -7.27 28.94
C SER A 707 -2.77 -7.50 29.39
N ASP A 708 -1.95 -8.13 28.56
CA ASP A 708 -0.53 -8.27 28.83
C ASP A 708 0.21 -6.92 28.78
N GLY A 709 -0.25 -6.02 27.94
CA GLY A 709 0.27 -4.66 27.87
C GLY A 709 -0.04 -3.84 29.11
N THR A 710 -1.25 -3.93 29.69
CA THR A 710 -1.60 -3.26 30.96
C THR A 710 -0.80 -3.83 32.12
N LYS A 711 -0.62 -5.16 32.22
CA LYS A 711 0.27 -5.79 33.19
C LYS A 711 1.71 -5.34 33.05
N ALA A 712 2.24 -5.29 31.81
CA ALA A 712 3.60 -4.82 31.58
C ALA A 712 3.83 -3.34 31.93
N LYS A 713 2.75 -2.56 32.00
CA LYS A 713 2.72 -1.16 32.46
C LYS A 713 2.34 -1.00 33.93
N GLU A 714 2.08 -2.10 34.64
CA GLU A 714 1.69 -2.12 36.05
C GLU A 714 0.43 -1.26 36.34
N VAL A 715 -0.58 -1.32 35.44
CA VAL A 715 -1.84 -0.57 35.54
C VAL A 715 -3.09 -1.44 35.43
N ASP A 716 -2.93 -2.75 35.45
CA ASP A 716 -4.02 -3.73 35.29
C ASP A 716 -5.01 -3.78 36.46
N ASP A 717 -4.66 -3.19 37.59
CA ASP A 717 -5.54 -2.90 38.73
C ASP A 717 -6.43 -1.66 38.51
N GLN A 718 -6.03 -0.73 37.64
CA GLN A 718 -6.71 0.56 37.40
C GLN A 718 -7.43 0.59 36.05
N VAL A 719 -6.91 -0.10 35.04
CA VAL A 719 -7.43 -0.11 33.68
C VAL A 719 -7.77 -1.54 33.27
N VAL A 720 -9.05 -1.80 33.12
CA VAL A 720 -9.56 -3.12 32.73
C VAL A 720 -9.57 -3.27 31.22
N THR A 721 -9.33 -4.50 30.73
CA THR A 721 -9.49 -4.83 29.31
C THR A 721 -10.74 -5.70 29.14
N GLN A 722 -11.71 -5.29 28.30
CA GLN A 722 -12.96 -6.02 28.09
C GLN A 722 -13.34 -6.07 26.61
N ASP A 723 -13.96 -7.18 26.19
CA ASP A 723 -14.59 -7.23 24.89
C ASP A 723 -15.88 -6.39 24.89
N VAL A 724 -16.24 -5.88 23.71
CA VAL A 724 -17.50 -5.11 23.53
C VAL A 724 -18.72 -5.90 24.00
N ALA A 725 -18.73 -7.22 23.80
CA ALA A 725 -19.81 -8.09 24.27
C ALA A 725 -19.90 -8.16 25.80
N GLU A 726 -18.77 -8.16 26.50
CA GLU A 726 -18.73 -8.15 27.97
C GLU A 726 -19.24 -6.82 28.55
N VAL A 727 -18.86 -5.70 27.91
CA VAL A 727 -19.35 -4.36 28.32
C VAL A 727 -20.89 -4.29 28.15
N LEU A 728 -21.38 -4.76 26.98
CA LEU A 728 -22.82 -4.79 26.72
C LEU A 728 -23.56 -5.72 27.67
N GLU A 729 -23.01 -6.90 27.99
CA GLU A 729 -23.57 -7.86 28.94
C GLU A 729 -23.77 -7.21 30.32
N ARG A 730 -22.76 -6.50 30.84
CA ARG A 730 -22.84 -5.74 32.10
C ARG A 730 -24.01 -4.74 32.10
N SER A 731 -24.21 -4.05 30.98
CA SER A 731 -25.30 -3.08 30.87
C SER A 731 -26.70 -3.72 30.74
N ILE A 732 -26.82 -4.94 30.23
CA ILE A 732 -28.09 -5.64 30.03
C ILE A 732 -28.50 -6.38 31.31
N PHE A 733 -27.55 -7.05 31.98
CA PHE A 733 -27.84 -7.93 33.13
C PHE A 733 -27.49 -7.30 34.49
N GLY A 734 -26.77 -6.19 34.52
CA GLY A 734 -26.17 -5.62 35.72
C GLY A 734 -24.79 -6.22 36.03
N GLU A 735 -24.05 -5.58 36.93
CA GLU A 735 -22.78 -6.13 37.41
C GLU A 735 -23.03 -7.39 38.25
N PRO A 736 -22.26 -8.46 38.04
CA PRO A 736 -22.30 -9.61 38.93
C PRO A 736 -21.99 -9.14 40.36
N ALA A 737 -22.76 -9.60 41.33
CA ALA A 737 -22.51 -9.29 42.75
C ALA A 737 -21.04 -9.60 43.07
N LYS A 738 -20.28 -8.61 43.58
CA LYS A 738 -18.91 -8.85 44.03
C LYS A 738 -18.96 -9.96 45.07
N VAL A 739 -18.50 -11.15 44.70
CA VAL A 739 -18.20 -12.19 45.67
C VAL A 739 -17.06 -11.63 46.50
N GLU A 740 -17.33 -11.18 47.73
CA GLU A 740 -16.32 -10.87 48.71
C GLU A 740 -15.46 -12.13 48.85
N GLN A 741 -14.26 -12.08 48.33
CA GLN A 741 -13.21 -13.05 48.65
C GLN A 741 -12.90 -12.82 50.12
N THR A 742 -13.63 -13.59 50.98
CA THR A 742 -13.19 -13.76 52.36
C THR A 742 -11.82 -14.40 52.33
N ALA A 743 -10.84 -13.64 52.86
CA ALA A 743 -9.43 -13.93 52.99
C ALA A 743 -9.11 -15.31 53.61
#